data_fbef17f85d897c16305b232c543f7615
#
_entry.id   fbef17f85d897c16305b232c543f7615
#
_cell.length_a   1.000
_cell.length_b   1.000
_cell.length_c   1.000
_cell.angle_alpha   90.00
_cell.angle_beta   90.00
_cell.angle_gamma   90.00
#
_symmetry.space_group_name_H-M   'P 1'
#
loop_
_entity.id
_entity.type
_entity.pdbx_description
1 polymer ?
#
loop_
_entity_poly.entity_id
_entity_poly.type
_entity_poly.pdbx_seq_one_letter_code
_entity_poly.pdbx_strand_id
1 'polypeptide(L)'
;MIPLVSRAAELDRLDAVLDRTLGQDGGSTVVDLAGAAGIGKSRLMAEFCQRARVRGMTVLHGWATEFEQHIPYRPFSDALADHDMASADPGAGAGHRGNRFGLHRSVAKLLAEIAEPGPEAGPGTGRRGLVVALDDLHWADPASLELLDHLVRHPPHAPVVIVVARRDRQTAASLAAALTRGIDLGTVLRLDLGPLAEHACLQVLAPEVAPGLPPGRAAELYAASHGNPLYFLALLQAGHGGQTGPGGEHGAPQPSAGLGSLLLDELTPLTAAQRRTAEVVALLGDHGTAALLAVVTGQDEAAVDADLDALARRDVLRPGQGGRWTLRHPVLRTLVHESIAPQERIRIHRLAAAGLAEAGTPATERAHHVEQSLTGWDPEAVAVLSEAAEQSAATAPASSAHWLGVALAHLPDHPRHTGLRRDLMLRRAQALGVCGGLRESRDLLHQVIAMSPPGEAGAAGVRTSAVTLCAVMERHLGRYAEAVALLRRELSRDPGPALADTVELSLELGSSAPHATAYPQVRADVARTVDLARSSGDEVAEAGALAIMALGETYEGEMSAAREATDRAAALVDALTDHDLASLCEPFVRLGWAEAFQERYADAERHADRGLAIARRGGLLYVLPHLLLCKAQVHIQTLRLDSAVELADEAETIARGIGSDELLAFVLANKAYALTYAVPPDDPTALTVAEEAVAAAGMGTSWWASIAWCLLAHAVVLAGDMPRARGAVFRAGGEDLLGIQPSVRPLVMEVLVVSAVAVGETDAARKWAERAREEADRLGLPTQRASALRSAAHCLLADGDVAAAVELVEEAAAETARQGTVLWETFSLLLGAPLTAAAGHPDRAQAMWTRARQLAATGGALQLTGLADALRPAVYGTPAPEADSGPAAVFPSLSPREREIAALIAEGLTTPDIAARLYLSPRTVESHLSRIYRKTGVTSRAALAVLQIRSELGGREPGPGRAPNAPR
;
A
#
# COMPACT_ATOMS: atom_id res chain seq x y z
N MET A 1 -14.27 41.10 -8.13
CA MET A 1 -14.12 39.62 -7.99
C MET A 1 -15.52 39.08 -7.70
N ILE A 2 -16.06 38.15 -8.51
CA ILE A 2 -17.41 37.59 -8.32
C ILE A 2 -17.48 36.89 -6.97
N PRO A 3 -18.48 37.19 -6.10
CA PRO A 3 -18.56 36.60 -4.77
C PRO A 3 -18.79 35.08 -4.83
N LEU A 4 -18.31 34.36 -3.81
CA LEU A 4 -18.64 32.96 -3.64
C LEU A 4 -20.06 32.85 -3.05
N VAL A 5 -20.97 32.23 -3.80
CA VAL A 5 -22.38 32.22 -3.46
C VAL A 5 -22.82 30.80 -3.08
N SER A 6 -23.69 30.70 -2.07
CA SER A 6 -24.35 29.42 -1.67
C SER A 6 -23.42 28.25 -1.32
N ARG A 7 -22.26 28.54 -0.69
CA ARG A 7 -21.27 27.54 -0.25
C ARG A 7 -20.91 27.71 1.23
N ALA A 8 -21.86 28.22 2.03
CA ALA A 8 -21.61 28.46 3.46
C ALA A 8 -21.32 27.15 4.21
N ALA A 9 -22.12 26.11 3.97
CA ALA A 9 -21.94 24.82 4.63
C ALA A 9 -20.61 24.15 4.31
N GLU A 10 -20.16 24.22 3.05
CA GLU A 10 -18.83 23.71 2.64
C GLU A 10 -17.72 24.54 3.29
N LEU A 11 -17.86 25.87 3.34
CA LEU A 11 -16.89 26.74 3.99
C LEU A 11 -16.82 26.50 5.50
N ASP A 12 -17.94 26.30 6.19
CA ASP A 12 -17.97 25.99 7.62
C ASP A 12 -17.22 24.67 7.92
N ARG A 13 -17.38 23.66 7.07
CA ARG A 13 -16.64 22.41 7.19
C ARG A 13 -15.14 22.59 6.95
N LEU A 14 -14.77 23.42 5.97
CA LEU A 14 -13.39 23.75 5.66
C LEU A 14 -12.74 24.58 6.77
N ASP A 15 -13.45 25.56 7.34
CA ASP A 15 -13.00 26.33 8.49
C ASP A 15 -12.75 25.41 9.71
N ALA A 16 -13.65 24.44 9.95
CA ALA A 16 -13.45 23.44 11.01
C ALA A 16 -12.22 22.56 10.80
N VAL A 17 -11.80 22.30 9.55
CA VAL A 17 -10.54 21.63 9.25
C VAL A 17 -9.36 22.50 9.66
N LEU A 18 -9.34 23.78 9.24
CA LEU A 18 -8.25 24.71 9.61
C LEU A 18 -8.12 24.86 11.13
N ASP A 19 -9.25 25.00 11.83
CA ASP A 19 -9.26 25.20 13.28
C ASP A 19 -8.79 23.93 14.03
N ARG A 20 -9.15 22.72 13.55
CA ARG A 20 -8.62 21.45 14.10
C ARG A 20 -7.13 21.29 13.84
N THR A 21 -6.69 21.57 12.61
CA THR A 21 -5.28 21.43 12.23
C THR A 21 -4.38 22.37 13.04
N LEU A 22 -4.85 23.57 13.38
CA LEU A 22 -4.14 24.53 14.22
C LEU A 22 -4.30 24.28 15.72
N GLY A 23 -5.18 23.37 16.13
CA GLY A 23 -5.42 23.01 17.54
C GLY A 23 -4.25 22.31 18.23
N GLN A 24 -4.37 22.02 19.54
CA GLN A 24 -3.28 21.43 20.36
C GLN A 24 -2.89 20.00 19.88
N ASP A 25 -3.85 19.23 19.38
CA ASP A 25 -3.66 17.87 18.84
C ASP A 25 -3.64 17.87 17.30
N GLY A 26 -3.33 19.01 16.68
CA GLY A 26 -3.45 19.24 15.24
C GLY A 26 -2.52 18.33 14.42
N GLY A 27 -3.14 17.41 13.68
CA GLY A 27 -2.50 16.52 12.71
C GLY A 27 -2.77 16.96 11.27
N SER A 28 -2.23 16.21 10.33
CA SER A 28 -2.48 16.41 8.90
C SER A 28 -3.86 15.90 8.48
N THR A 29 -4.47 16.60 7.51
CA THR A 29 -5.75 16.22 6.92
C THR A 29 -5.73 16.45 5.41
N VAL A 30 -6.29 15.53 4.64
CA VAL A 30 -6.53 15.71 3.21
C VAL A 30 -7.99 16.10 2.98
N VAL A 31 -8.24 17.10 2.15
CA VAL A 31 -9.57 17.55 1.74
C VAL A 31 -9.78 17.21 0.27
N ASP A 32 -10.75 16.36 -0.04
CA ASP A 32 -11.13 15.95 -1.40
C ASP A 32 -12.32 16.77 -1.90
N LEU A 33 -12.08 17.74 -2.78
CA LEU A 33 -13.11 18.54 -3.44
C LEU A 33 -13.52 17.87 -4.75
N ALA A 34 -14.59 17.08 -4.72
CA ALA A 34 -15.09 16.37 -5.88
C ALA A 34 -16.28 17.11 -6.53
N GLY A 35 -16.41 17.04 -7.86
CA GLY A 35 -17.55 17.60 -8.56
C GLY A 35 -17.36 17.83 -10.06
N ALA A 36 -18.44 18.17 -10.77
CA ALA A 36 -18.45 18.38 -12.22
C ALA A 36 -17.54 19.53 -12.67
N ALA A 37 -17.20 19.55 -13.96
CA ALA A 37 -16.49 20.67 -14.55
C ALA A 37 -17.28 22.00 -14.37
N GLY A 38 -16.58 23.08 -14.04
CA GLY A 38 -17.22 24.41 -13.88
C GLY A 38 -18.09 24.58 -12.64
N ILE A 39 -18.18 23.62 -11.73
CA ILE A 39 -19.04 23.66 -10.53
C ILE A 39 -18.52 24.62 -9.42
N GLY A 40 -17.31 25.12 -9.57
CA GLY A 40 -16.71 26.09 -8.64
C GLY A 40 -15.69 25.52 -7.66
N LYS A 41 -15.10 24.33 -7.92
CA LYS A 41 -14.05 23.72 -7.06
C LYS A 41 -12.86 24.64 -6.83
N SER A 42 -12.23 25.11 -7.91
CA SER A 42 -11.07 26.04 -7.84
C SER A 42 -11.41 27.34 -7.13
N ARG A 43 -12.63 27.84 -7.28
CA ARG A 43 -13.10 29.07 -6.60
C ARG A 43 -13.27 28.85 -5.09
N LEU A 44 -13.85 27.71 -4.69
CA LEU A 44 -13.97 27.30 -3.28
C LEU A 44 -12.58 27.10 -2.66
N MET A 45 -11.68 26.41 -3.38
CA MET A 45 -10.30 26.20 -2.94
C MET A 45 -9.54 27.51 -2.77
N ALA A 46 -9.69 28.48 -3.69
CA ALA A 46 -9.07 29.80 -3.57
C ALA A 46 -9.57 30.57 -2.33
N GLU A 47 -10.88 30.51 -2.04
CA GLU A 47 -11.46 31.11 -0.82
C GLU A 47 -10.92 30.42 0.45
N PHE A 48 -10.84 29.10 0.46
CA PHE A 48 -10.24 28.33 1.55
C PHE A 48 -8.78 28.73 1.79
N CYS A 49 -7.99 28.81 0.72
CA CYS A 49 -6.60 29.27 0.80
C CYS A 49 -6.47 30.70 1.36
N GLN A 50 -7.39 31.59 0.99
CA GLN A 50 -7.41 32.95 1.55
C GLN A 50 -7.71 32.95 3.05
N ARG A 51 -8.66 32.12 3.50
CA ARG A 51 -9.00 31.95 4.93
C ARG A 51 -7.85 31.34 5.74
N ALA A 52 -7.09 30.41 5.12
CA ALA A 52 -5.88 29.83 5.71
C ALA A 52 -4.79 30.93 5.90
N ARG A 53 -4.57 31.78 4.87
CA ARG A 53 -3.63 32.93 4.99
C ARG A 53 -4.02 33.91 6.08
N VAL A 54 -5.31 34.20 6.24
CA VAL A 54 -5.81 35.06 7.33
C VAL A 54 -5.51 34.44 8.70
N ARG A 55 -5.50 33.12 8.82
CA ARG A 55 -5.10 32.39 10.05
C ARG A 55 -3.58 32.27 10.23
N GLY A 56 -2.79 32.83 9.31
CA GLY A 56 -1.31 32.83 9.36
C GLY A 56 -0.67 31.55 8.84
N MET A 57 -1.41 30.69 8.15
CA MET A 57 -0.87 29.48 7.51
C MET A 57 -0.11 29.82 6.21
N THR A 58 0.95 29.09 5.95
CA THR A 58 1.61 29.07 4.63
C THR A 58 0.70 28.37 3.61
N VAL A 59 0.62 28.89 2.38
CA VAL A 59 -0.22 28.29 1.34
C VAL A 59 0.60 28.10 0.07
N LEU A 60 0.74 26.85 -0.33
CA LEU A 60 1.40 26.42 -1.56
C LEU A 60 0.35 25.96 -2.59
N HIS A 61 0.60 26.23 -3.87
CA HIS A 61 -0.32 25.88 -4.95
C HIS A 61 0.39 25.05 -6.01
N GLY A 62 -0.28 23.98 -6.47
CA GLY A 62 0.11 23.22 -7.63
C GLY A 62 -1.12 22.81 -8.44
N TRP A 63 -0.95 22.50 -9.71
CA TRP A 63 -2.03 22.09 -10.58
C TRP A 63 -1.56 21.03 -11.57
N ALA A 64 -2.48 20.16 -11.94
CA ALA A 64 -2.26 19.19 -13.00
C ALA A 64 -2.90 19.69 -14.30
N THR A 65 -2.27 19.34 -15.44
CA THR A 65 -2.81 19.68 -16.77
C THR A 65 -2.86 18.46 -17.66
N GLU A 66 -3.84 18.44 -18.58
CA GLU A 66 -4.03 17.34 -19.53
C GLU A 66 -2.78 17.07 -20.38
N PHE A 67 -2.01 18.12 -20.67
CA PHE A 67 -0.85 18.05 -21.57
C PHE A 67 0.45 17.62 -20.87
N GLU A 68 0.49 17.62 -19.54
CA GLU A 68 1.71 17.38 -18.74
C GLU A 68 1.64 16.09 -17.91
N GLN A 69 0.71 15.18 -18.21
CA GLN A 69 0.49 13.93 -17.47
C GLN A 69 1.69 12.97 -17.40
N HIS A 70 2.70 13.20 -18.24
CA HIS A 70 3.92 12.37 -18.28
C HIS A 70 5.10 13.02 -17.58
N ILE A 71 4.97 14.27 -17.11
CA ILE A 71 5.98 14.96 -16.33
C ILE A 71 5.86 14.50 -14.87
N PRO A 72 6.87 13.81 -14.32
CA PRO A 72 6.75 13.23 -12.97
C PRO A 72 6.61 14.30 -11.90
N TYR A 73 5.74 14.04 -10.92
CA TYR A 73 5.53 14.89 -9.73
C TYR A 73 5.10 16.33 -10.04
N ARG A 74 4.54 16.61 -11.23
CA ARG A 74 4.28 17.97 -11.71
C ARG A 74 3.51 18.85 -10.72
N PRO A 75 2.33 18.45 -10.17
CA PRO A 75 1.58 19.30 -9.22
C PRO A 75 2.34 19.58 -7.93
N PHE A 76 3.18 18.66 -7.48
CA PHE A 76 3.99 18.85 -6.26
C PHE A 76 5.22 19.71 -6.53
N SER A 77 5.87 19.55 -7.68
CA SER A 77 7.00 20.39 -8.09
C SER A 77 6.57 21.86 -8.20
N ASP A 78 5.37 22.11 -8.73
CA ASP A 78 4.82 23.47 -8.80
C ASP A 78 4.52 24.03 -7.42
N ALA A 79 3.89 23.23 -6.55
CA ALA A 79 3.59 23.66 -5.19
C ALA A 79 4.86 23.94 -4.37
N LEU A 80 5.93 23.20 -4.61
CA LEU A 80 7.21 23.26 -3.89
C LEU A 80 8.32 23.99 -4.67
N ALA A 81 8.00 24.81 -5.68
CA ALA A 81 8.96 25.43 -6.58
C ALA A 81 10.04 26.28 -5.86
N ASP A 82 9.72 26.87 -4.71
CA ASP A 82 10.67 27.61 -3.87
C ASP A 82 11.45 26.72 -2.88
N HIS A 83 11.20 25.40 -2.90
CA HIS A 83 11.79 24.41 -1.99
C HIS A 83 12.37 23.27 -2.82
N ASP A 84 13.63 22.96 -2.61
CA ASP A 84 14.31 21.90 -3.38
C ASP A 84 13.83 20.51 -2.93
N MET A 85 12.92 19.91 -3.69
CA MET A 85 12.45 18.54 -3.49
C MET A 85 13.58 17.50 -3.55
N ALA A 86 14.64 17.77 -4.30
CA ALA A 86 15.76 16.84 -4.48
C ALA A 86 16.77 16.91 -3.32
N SER A 87 16.93 18.07 -2.68
CA SER A 87 17.86 18.25 -1.55
C SER A 87 17.31 17.76 -0.22
N ALA A 88 16.03 17.45 -0.15
CA ALA A 88 15.40 16.89 1.06
C ALA A 88 15.87 15.46 1.40
N ASP A 89 16.63 14.81 0.53
CA ASP A 89 17.26 13.51 0.81
C ASP A 89 18.67 13.71 1.42
N PRO A 90 18.86 13.58 2.75
CA PRO A 90 20.19 13.72 3.38
C PRO A 90 21.19 12.63 2.99
N GLY A 91 20.79 11.65 2.18
CA GLY A 91 21.65 10.62 1.59
C GLY A 91 22.15 10.95 0.17
N ALA A 92 21.71 12.05 -0.44
CA ALA A 92 22.13 12.45 -1.79
C ALA A 92 23.49 13.14 -1.78
N GLY A 93 24.54 12.42 -1.44
CA GLY A 93 25.91 12.75 -1.87
C GLY A 93 26.00 12.61 -3.40
N ALA A 94 26.77 13.48 -4.06
CA ALA A 94 26.91 13.53 -5.51
C ALA A 94 27.22 12.12 -6.11
N GLY A 95 26.17 11.41 -6.55
CA GLY A 95 26.26 10.05 -7.11
C GLY A 95 25.08 9.12 -6.79
N HIS A 96 24.20 9.48 -5.86
CA HIS A 96 23.08 8.61 -5.48
C HIS A 96 21.75 9.21 -5.95
N ARG A 97 21.15 8.63 -6.97
CA ARG A 97 19.77 8.93 -7.39
C ARG A 97 18.82 8.33 -6.34
N GLY A 98 18.09 9.18 -5.58
CA GLY A 98 17.08 8.75 -4.61
C GLY A 98 15.96 7.93 -5.29
N ASN A 99 15.40 6.96 -4.58
CA ASN A 99 14.24 6.20 -5.06
C ASN A 99 12.92 6.94 -4.75
N ARG A 100 11.80 6.53 -5.38
CA ARG A 100 10.48 7.17 -5.22
C ARG A 100 9.98 7.18 -3.75
N PHE A 101 10.24 6.13 -2.97
CA PHE A 101 9.82 6.09 -1.55
C PHE A 101 10.70 6.95 -0.65
N GLY A 102 11.99 7.04 -0.95
CA GLY A 102 12.87 8.03 -0.35
C GLY A 102 12.36 9.44 -0.62
N LEU A 103 12.00 9.72 -1.87
CA LEU A 103 11.43 11.01 -2.27
C LEU A 103 10.08 11.27 -1.56
N HIS A 104 9.17 10.28 -1.50
CA HIS A 104 7.87 10.46 -0.83
C HIS A 104 8.04 10.79 0.65
N ARG A 105 8.92 10.09 1.38
CA ARG A 105 9.22 10.40 2.79
C ARG A 105 9.90 11.76 2.94
N SER A 106 10.81 12.09 2.02
CA SER A 106 11.47 13.39 2.04
C SER A 106 10.49 14.53 1.81
N VAL A 107 9.52 14.36 0.90
CA VAL A 107 8.44 15.31 0.69
C VAL A 107 7.56 15.43 1.94
N ALA A 108 7.16 14.30 2.55
CA ALA A 108 6.38 14.33 3.79
C ALA A 108 7.11 15.09 4.91
N LYS A 109 8.43 14.87 5.05
CA LYS A 109 9.28 15.59 6.01
C LYS A 109 9.39 17.08 5.67
N LEU A 110 9.62 17.42 4.40
CA LEU A 110 9.68 18.81 3.92
C LEU A 110 8.37 19.55 4.20
N LEU A 111 7.21 18.94 3.96
CA LEU A 111 5.92 19.53 4.29
C LEU A 111 5.77 19.79 5.80
N ALA A 112 6.27 18.88 6.63
CA ALA A 112 6.29 19.06 8.08
C ALA A 112 7.21 20.22 8.49
N GLU A 113 8.40 20.33 7.92
CA GLU A 113 9.36 21.42 8.17
C GLU A 113 8.81 22.79 7.75
N ILE A 114 8.12 22.87 6.60
CA ILE A 114 7.47 24.12 6.15
C ILE A 114 6.30 24.51 7.07
N ALA A 115 5.61 23.53 7.65
CA ALA A 115 4.50 23.78 8.56
C ALA A 115 4.94 24.28 9.94
N GLU A 116 6.20 24.04 10.33
CA GLU A 116 6.75 24.49 11.61
C GLU A 116 7.16 25.99 11.58
N PRO A 117 7.08 26.69 12.71
CA PRO A 117 7.62 28.06 12.80
C PRO A 117 9.14 28.04 12.68
N GLY A 118 9.71 28.85 11.78
CA GLY A 118 11.15 28.96 11.60
C GLY A 118 11.89 29.37 12.87
N PRO A 119 13.22 29.16 12.98
CA PRO A 119 14.03 29.42 14.17
C PRO A 119 14.07 30.90 14.65
N GLU A 120 13.60 31.81 13.83
CA GLU A 120 13.49 33.25 14.19
C GLU A 120 12.15 33.63 14.86
N ALA A 121 11.21 32.68 14.99
CA ALA A 121 9.94 32.89 15.65
C ALA A 121 10.13 32.90 17.17
N GLY A 122 9.92 34.02 17.82
CA GLY A 122 10.05 34.18 19.28
C GLY A 122 9.10 33.26 20.06
N PRO A 123 9.39 32.97 21.35
CA PRO A 123 8.55 32.16 22.18
C PRO A 123 7.17 32.78 22.37
N GLY A 124 6.14 32.18 21.77
CA GLY A 124 4.74 32.63 21.81
C GLY A 124 4.08 32.83 20.43
N THR A 125 4.80 32.72 19.32
CA THR A 125 4.20 32.66 17.97
C THR A 125 3.70 31.25 17.74
N GLY A 126 2.36 31.10 17.69
CA GLY A 126 1.69 29.80 17.49
C GLY A 126 2.12 29.09 16.20
N ARG A 127 1.81 27.78 16.11
CA ARG A 127 2.06 26.92 14.93
C ARG A 127 1.55 27.61 13.66
N ARG A 128 2.43 27.81 12.67
CA ARG A 128 2.06 28.46 11.41
C ARG A 128 1.13 27.60 10.56
N GLY A 129 1.34 26.30 10.50
CA GLY A 129 0.60 25.37 9.64
C GLY A 129 0.83 25.60 8.15
N LEU A 130 0.49 24.58 7.36
CA LEU A 130 0.67 24.55 5.91
C LEU A 130 -0.60 24.10 5.21
N VAL A 131 -0.97 24.76 4.12
CA VAL A 131 -1.97 24.31 3.16
C VAL A 131 -1.29 24.05 1.82
N VAL A 132 -1.42 22.85 1.28
CA VAL A 132 -1.00 22.47 -0.08
C VAL A 132 -2.25 22.31 -0.93
N ALA A 133 -2.46 23.20 -1.86
CA ALA A 133 -3.63 23.21 -2.74
C ALA A 133 -3.27 22.67 -4.12
N LEU A 134 -3.84 21.52 -4.48
CA LEU A 134 -3.59 20.82 -5.73
C LEU A 134 -4.87 20.80 -6.59
N ASP A 135 -4.89 21.55 -7.67
CA ASP A 135 -6.07 21.67 -8.54
C ASP A 135 -5.99 20.74 -9.76
N ASP A 136 -7.18 20.37 -10.27
CA ASP A 136 -7.38 19.51 -11.43
C ASP A 136 -6.63 18.15 -11.37
N LEU A 137 -6.51 17.56 -10.19
CA LEU A 137 -5.71 16.36 -9.93
C LEU A 137 -6.14 15.11 -10.72
N HIS A 138 -7.28 15.15 -11.40
CA HIS A 138 -7.69 14.12 -12.35
C HIS A 138 -6.78 14.05 -13.61
N TRP A 139 -5.93 15.05 -13.84
CA TRP A 139 -4.90 15.10 -14.86
C TRP A 139 -3.48 14.81 -14.31
N ALA A 140 -3.34 14.48 -13.04
CA ALA A 140 -2.04 14.26 -12.45
C ALA A 140 -1.33 13.02 -13.03
N ASP A 141 0.00 13.11 -13.10
CA ASP A 141 0.86 12.02 -13.49
C ASP A 141 0.86 10.88 -12.45
N PRO A 142 1.19 9.64 -12.85
CA PRO A 142 1.16 8.50 -11.96
C PRO A 142 2.04 8.66 -10.70
N ALA A 143 3.21 9.31 -10.81
CA ALA A 143 4.12 9.49 -9.68
C ALA A 143 3.54 10.49 -8.65
N SER A 144 2.83 11.52 -9.10
CA SER A 144 2.07 12.42 -8.22
C SER A 144 0.94 11.69 -7.49
N LEU A 145 0.23 10.79 -8.16
CA LEU A 145 -0.84 10.00 -7.54
C LEU A 145 -0.29 9.04 -6.48
N GLU A 146 0.85 8.42 -6.74
CA GLU A 146 1.54 7.57 -5.77
C GLU A 146 2.03 8.36 -4.55
N LEU A 147 2.57 9.57 -4.75
CA LEU A 147 2.98 10.44 -3.66
C LEU A 147 1.78 10.86 -2.81
N LEU A 148 0.65 11.22 -3.43
CA LEU A 148 -0.56 11.56 -2.68
C LEU A 148 -1.09 10.36 -1.88
N ASP A 149 -1.11 9.15 -2.47
CA ASP A 149 -1.50 7.93 -1.77
C ASP A 149 -0.60 7.67 -0.56
N HIS A 150 0.71 7.89 -0.70
CA HIS A 150 1.65 7.81 0.42
C HIS A 150 1.31 8.83 1.53
N LEU A 151 1.04 10.10 1.17
CA LEU A 151 0.71 11.15 2.14
C LEU A 151 -0.66 10.95 2.83
N VAL A 152 -1.60 10.27 2.16
CA VAL A 152 -2.89 9.86 2.76
C VAL A 152 -2.69 8.77 3.81
N ARG A 153 -1.80 7.80 3.55
CA ARG A 153 -1.53 6.67 4.46
C ARG A 153 -0.57 7.03 5.58
N HIS A 154 0.40 7.86 5.27
CA HIS A 154 1.47 8.29 6.19
C HIS A 154 1.45 9.83 6.28
N PRO A 155 0.42 10.39 6.91
CA PRO A 155 0.26 11.83 7.00
C PRO A 155 1.43 12.46 7.77
N PRO A 156 1.97 13.61 7.33
CA PRO A 156 2.99 14.33 8.09
C PRO A 156 2.56 14.60 9.53
N HIS A 157 3.42 14.35 10.51
CA HIS A 157 3.15 14.65 11.92
C HIS A 157 3.30 16.17 12.22
N ALA A 158 2.57 16.99 11.48
CA ALA A 158 2.60 18.45 11.53
C ALA A 158 1.24 19.01 11.11
N PRO A 159 0.94 20.30 11.41
CA PRO A 159 -0.31 20.92 11.00
C PRO A 159 -0.34 21.20 9.48
N VAL A 160 -0.59 20.17 8.68
CA VAL A 160 -0.64 20.23 7.21
C VAL A 160 -2.03 19.90 6.71
N VAL A 161 -2.59 20.73 5.82
CA VAL A 161 -3.80 20.42 5.07
C VAL A 161 -3.45 20.31 3.60
N ILE A 162 -3.72 19.14 3.00
CA ILE A 162 -3.61 18.96 1.55
C ILE A 162 -5.02 19.04 0.97
N VAL A 163 -5.30 20.05 0.15
CA VAL A 163 -6.61 20.13 -0.52
C VAL A 163 -6.46 19.77 -1.98
N VAL A 164 -7.22 18.79 -2.43
CA VAL A 164 -7.22 18.31 -3.82
C VAL A 164 -8.56 18.61 -4.48
N ALA A 165 -8.54 19.13 -5.72
CA ALA A 165 -9.75 19.30 -6.52
C ALA A 165 -9.71 18.37 -7.74
N ARG A 166 -10.80 17.63 -7.96
CA ARG A 166 -10.89 16.64 -9.03
C ARG A 166 -12.28 16.51 -9.62
N ARG A 167 -12.37 15.87 -10.79
CA ARG A 167 -13.65 15.51 -11.44
C ARG A 167 -13.90 14.01 -11.20
N ASP A 168 -15.02 13.65 -10.55
CA ASP A 168 -15.33 12.26 -10.20
C ASP A 168 -15.25 11.29 -11.39
N ARG A 169 -15.86 11.66 -12.52
CA ARG A 169 -15.95 10.76 -13.70
C ARG A 169 -14.65 10.60 -14.47
N GLN A 170 -13.65 11.44 -14.22
CA GLN A 170 -12.35 11.43 -14.92
C GLN A 170 -11.21 11.06 -14.00
N THR A 171 -11.50 10.72 -12.75
CA THR A 171 -10.50 10.37 -11.75
C THR A 171 -9.93 8.98 -12.03
N ALA A 172 -8.61 8.85 -12.02
CA ALA A 172 -7.94 7.55 -12.11
C ALA A 172 -8.37 6.62 -10.96
N ALA A 173 -8.50 5.33 -11.25
CA ALA A 173 -8.96 4.34 -10.27
C ALA A 173 -8.04 4.28 -9.03
N SER A 174 -6.73 4.45 -9.21
CA SER A 174 -5.73 4.52 -8.13
C SER A 174 -6.00 5.68 -7.16
N LEU A 175 -6.26 6.87 -7.71
CA LEU A 175 -6.59 8.04 -6.88
C LEU A 175 -7.92 7.87 -6.14
N ALA A 176 -8.94 7.37 -6.82
CA ALA A 176 -10.23 7.11 -6.20
C ALA A 176 -10.11 6.11 -5.03
N ALA A 177 -9.35 5.03 -5.22
CA ALA A 177 -9.08 4.04 -4.18
C ALA A 177 -8.28 4.62 -3.00
N ALA A 178 -7.26 5.44 -3.26
CA ALA A 178 -6.46 6.10 -2.23
C ALA A 178 -7.32 7.01 -1.34
N LEU A 179 -8.14 7.86 -1.97
CA LEU A 179 -9.02 8.79 -1.24
C LEU A 179 -10.11 8.05 -0.47
N THR A 180 -10.69 6.97 -1.03
CA THR A 180 -11.69 6.16 -0.32
C THR A 180 -11.09 5.52 0.94
N ARG A 181 -9.91 4.92 0.85
CA ARG A 181 -9.20 4.39 2.02
C ARG A 181 -8.93 5.48 3.08
N GLY A 182 -8.51 6.66 2.64
CA GLY A 182 -8.29 7.79 3.54
C GLY A 182 -9.56 8.27 4.24
N ILE A 183 -10.73 8.16 3.59
CA ILE A 183 -12.04 8.43 4.23
C ILE A 183 -12.31 7.40 5.33
N ASP A 184 -12.08 6.12 5.05
CA ASP A 184 -12.27 5.02 6.01
C ASP A 184 -11.31 5.15 7.22
N LEU A 185 -10.08 5.61 6.98
CA LEU A 185 -9.08 5.88 8.04
C LEU A 185 -9.31 7.22 8.77
N GLY A 186 -10.23 8.07 8.31
CA GLY A 186 -10.49 9.39 8.89
C GLY A 186 -9.43 10.45 8.57
N THR A 187 -8.48 10.16 7.68
CA THR A 187 -7.44 11.11 7.22
C THR A 187 -7.91 12.00 6.06
N VAL A 188 -9.00 11.62 5.37
CA VAL A 188 -9.56 12.36 4.23
C VAL A 188 -10.96 12.85 4.54
N LEU A 189 -11.20 14.15 4.34
CA LEU A 189 -12.53 14.77 4.36
C LEU A 189 -13.01 14.98 2.93
N ARG A 190 -14.06 14.28 2.50
CA ARG A 190 -14.67 14.47 1.18
C ARG A 190 -15.77 15.53 1.20
N LEU A 191 -15.75 16.41 0.20
CA LEU A 191 -16.74 17.43 -0.10
C LEU A 191 -17.21 17.29 -1.55
N ASP A 192 -18.42 16.81 -1.76
CA ASP A 192 -19.07 16.70 -3.07
C ASP A 192 -19.80 18.00 -3.40
N LEU A 193 -19.31 18.71 -4.44
CA LEU A 193 -19.89 19.97 -4.87
C LEU A 193 -21.01 19.75 -5.90
N GLY A 194 -22.22 20.06 -5.47
CA GLY A 194 -23.40 20.06 -6.32
C GLY A 194 -23.62 21.42 -7.05
N PRO A 195 -24.65 21.49 -7.92
CA PRO A 195 -25.11 22.73 -8.58
C PRO A 195 -25.45 23.81 -7.54
N LEU A 196 -25.33 25.10 -7.93
CA LEU A 196 -25.78 26.19 -7.10
C LEU A 196 -27.32 26.23 -7.04
N ALA A 197 -27.84 26.62 -5.90
CA ALA A 197 -29.26 26.80 -5.72
C ALA A 197 -29.79 27.95 -6.59
N GLU A 198 -31.02 27.82 -7.08
CA GLU A 198 -31.65 28.79 -7.98
C GLU A 198 -31.67 30.20 -7.39
N HIS A 199 -32.07 30.35 -6.13
CA HIS A 199 -32.13 31.65 -5.47
C HIS A 199 -30.77 32.36 -5.42
N ALA A 200 -29.68 31.61 -5.27
CA ALA A 200 -28.33 32.14 -5.26
C ALA A 200 -27.88 32.66 -6.64
N CYS A 201 -28.23 31.95 -7.68
CA CYS A 201 -27.96 32.39 -9.04
C CYS A 201 -28.80 33.60 -9.44
N LEU A 202 -30.11 33.61 -9.14
CA LEU A 202 -31.03 34.66 -9.56
C LEU A 202 -30.92 35.92 -8.72
N GLN A 203 -30.73 35.81 -7.38
CA GLN A 203 -30.76 36.95 -6.47
C GLN A 203 -29.39 37.56 -6.23
N VAL A 204 -28.31 36.83 -6.42
CA VAL A 204 -26.95 37.34 -6.16
C VAL A 204 -26.13 37.41 -7.44
N LEU A 205 -25.96 36.31 -8.19
CA LEU A 205 -25.06 36.32 -9.35
C LEU A 205 -25.61 37.11 -10.53
N ALA A 206 -26.90 36.96 -10.85
CA ALA A 206 -27.47 37.64 -12.01
C ALA A 206 -27.48 39.14 -11.87
N PRO A 207 -27.89 39.77 -10.74
CA PRO A 207 -27.82 41.22 -10.55
C PRO A 207 -26.41 41.81 -10.55
N GLU A 208 -25.42 41.03 -10.07
CA GLU A 208 -24.03 41.48 -9.97
C GLU A 208 -23.30 41.45 -11.33
N VAL A 209 -23.55 40.39 -12.12
CA VAL A 209 -22.88 40.15 -13.40
C VAL A 209 -23.63 40.81 -14.57
N ALA A 210 -24.96 40.86 -14.51
CA ALA A 210 -25.84 41.39 -15.56
C ALA A 210 -26.91 42.31 -14.96
N PRO A 211 -26.51 43.49 -14.44
CA PRO A 211 -27.44 44.44 -13.84
C PRO A 211 -28.48 44.91 -14.86
N GLY A 212 -29.78 44.73 -14.53
CA GLY A 212 -30.91 45.05 -15.40
C GLY A 212 -31.45 43.90 -16.23
N LEU A 213 -30.93 42.68 -16.11
CA LEU A 213 -31.52 41.51 -16.75
C LEU A 213 -32.91 41.20 -16.14
N PRO A 214 -33.97 41.00 -16.98
CA PRO A 214 -35.28 40.62 -16.45
C PRO A 214 -35.26 39.32 -15.67
N PRO A 215 -35.93 39.22 -14.49
CA PRO A 215 -35.90 37.98 -13.67
C PRO A 215 -36.34 36.71 -14.43
N GLY A 216 -37.33 36.82 -15.34
CA GLY A 216 -37.75 35.69 -16.19
C GLY A 216 -36.64 35.18 -17.09
N ARG A 217 -35.84 36.09 -17.64
CA ARG A 217 -34.71 35.70 -18.50
C ARG A 217 -33.58 35.08 -17.70
N ALA A 218 -33.33 35.60 -16.50
CA ALA A 218 -32.37 35.01 -15.59
C ALA A 218 -32.76 33.56 -15.19
N ALA A 219 -34.04 33.29 -14.95
CA ALA A 219 -34.55 31.96 -14.64
C ALA A 219 -34.41 30.98 -15.83
N GLU A 220 -34.64 31.43 -17.07
CA GLU A 220 -34.38 30.63 -18.29
C GLU A 220 -32.91 30.27 -18.41
N LEU A 221 -31.99 31.21 -18.16
CA LEU A 221 -30.55 30.99 -18.22
C LEU A 221 -30.09 30.03 -17.09
N TYR A 222 -30.70 30.13 -15.90
CA TYR A 222 -30.44 29.19 -14.81
C TYR A 222 -30.87 27.77 -15.21
N ALA A 223 -32.09 27.60 -15.75
CA ALA A 223 -32.58 26.31 -16.20
C ALA A 223 -31.66 25.69 -17.28
N ALA A 224 -31.19 26.51 -18.23
CA ALA A 224 -30.27 26.11 -19.29
C ALA A 224 -28.88 25.71 -18.76
N SER A 225 -28.42 26.35 -17.66
CA SER A 225 -27.14 26.03 -17.01
C SER A 225 -27.20 24.83 -16.07
N HIS A 226 -28.39 24.33 -15.72
CA HIS A 226 -28.61 23.33 -14.68
C HIS A 226 -27.94 23.70 -13.34
N GLY A 227 -27.86 24.99 -13.01
CA GLY A 227 -27.23 25.51 -11.81
C GLY A 227 -25.71 25.41 -11.78
N ASN A 228 -25.06 25.09 -12.92
CA ASN A 228 -23.61 25.13 -13.02
C ASN A 228 -23.12 26.59 -13.11
N PRO A 229 -22.29 27.06 -12.14
CA PRO A 229 -21.87 28.46 -12.09
C PRO A 229 -21.17 28.95 -13.37
N LEU A 230 -20.30 28.13 -13.94
CA LEU A 230 -19.54 28.51 -15.14
C LEU A 230 -20.45 28.72 -16.34
N TYR A 231 -21.36 27.79 -16.57
CA TYR A 231 -22.35 27.89 -17.68
C TYR A 231 -23.34 29.03 -17.42
N PHE A 232 -23.78 29.24 -16.20
CA PHE A 232 -24.68 30.32 -15.87
C PHE A 232 -24.04 31.69 -16.11
N LEU A 233 -22.81 31.90 -15.67
CA LEU A 233 -22.05 33.13 -15.88
C LEU A 233 -21.80 33.40 -17.36
N ALA A 234 -21.43 32.37 -18.13
CA ALA A 234 -21.21 32.50 -19.57
C ALA A 234 -22.51 32.89 -20.31
N LEU A 235 -23.65 32.29 -19.96
CA LEU A 235 -24.94 32.61 -20.54
C LEU A 235 -25.41 34.03 -20.16
N LEU A 236 -25.13 34.51 -18.94
CA LEU A 236 -25.39 35.90 -18.51
C LEU A 236 -24.57 36.90 -19.36
N GLN A 237 -23.29 36.64 -19.59
CA GLN A 237 -22.43 37.50 -20.42
C GLN A 237 -22.84 37.52 -21.89
N ALA A 238 -23.20 36.35 -22.44
CA ALA A 238 -23.71 36.27 -23.83
C ALA A 238 -25.06 36.98 -24.04
N GLY A 239 -25.93 36.91 -23.02
CA GLY A 239 -27.25 37.61 -23.06
C GLY A 239 -27.13 39.12 -22.95
N HIS A 240 -26.01 39.70 -22.51
CA HIS A 240 -25.77 41.16 -22.43
C HIS A 240 -25.19 41.74 -23.75
N GLY A 241 -24.49 40.91 -24.55
CA GLY A 241 -23.88 41.39 -25.83
C GLY A 241 -24.85 41.46 -27.03
N GLY A 242 -26.07 41.01 -26.89
CA GLY A 242 -27.04 40.88 -27.96
C GLY A 242 -28.13 41.98 -27.98
N GLN A 243 -27.74 43.24 -27.97
CA GLN A 243 -28.64 44.29 -28.42
C GLN A 243 -28.27 44.78 -29.83
N THR A 244 -28.96 44.26 -30.84
CA THR A 244 -29.52 45.04 -31.97
C THR A 244 -29.97 44.09 -33.08
N GLY A 245 -31.27 44.07 -33.33
CA GLY A 245 -31.88 43.57 -34.57
C GLY A 245 -33.16 42.78 -34.36
N PRO A 246 -34.33 43.25 -34.78
CA PRO A 246 -35.54 42.47 -34.74
C PRO A 246 -35.62 41.54 -35.97
N GLY A 247 -35.58 40.22 -35.71
CA GLY A 247 -35.91 39.25 -36.74
C GLY A 247 -34.86 38.16 -36.96
N GLY A 248 -34.92 37.09 -36.16
CA GLY A 248 -34.15 35.86 -36.39
C GLY A 248 -34.68 34.75 -35.50
N GLU A 249 -35.19 33.68 -36.08
CA GLU A 249 -35.75 32.52 -35.39
C GLU A 249 -34.70 31.89 -34.42
N HIS A 250 -35.12 31.68 -33.19
CA HIS A 250 -34.29 31.23 -32.11
C HIS A 250 -34.13 29.69 -32.14
N GLY A 251 -33.02 29.21 -32.70
CA GLY A 251 -32.51 27.90 -32.40
C GLY A 251 -31.80 27.97 -31.02
N ALA A 252 -32.21 27.09 -30.08
CA ALA A 252 -31.54 27.00 -28.77
C ALA A 252 -30.05 26.69 -28.94
N PRO A 253 -29.09 27.49 -28.39
CA PRO A 253 -27.66 27.22 -28.52
C PRO A 253 -27.33 25.94 -27.78
N GLN A 254 -26.61 25.01 -28.40
CA GLN A 254 -26.02 23.87 -27.72
C GLN A 254 -25.00 24.36 -26.69
N PRO A 255 -25.06 23.92 -25.42
CA PRO A 255 -24.30 24.54 -24.31
C PRO A 255 -22.77 24.47 -24.43
N SER A 256 -22.22 23.58 -25.23
CA SER A 256 -20.79 23.35 -25.39
C SER A 256 -20.08 24.23 -26.41
N ALA A 257 -20.76 24.69 -27.43
CA ALA A 257 -20.14 25.51 -28.49
C ALA A 257 -20.04 27.02 -28.15
N GLY A 258 -20.90 27.51 -27.26
CA GLY A 258 -20.98 28.93 -26.95
C GLY A 258 -19.90 29.49 -25.99
N LEU A 259 -19.42 28.69 -25.04
CA LEU A 259 -18.42 29.16 -24.07
C LEU A 259 -17.02 29.27 -24.68
N GLY A 260 -16.63 28.29 -25.51
CA GLY A 260 -15.34 28.29 -26.18
C GLY A 260 -15.19 29.49 -27.13
N SER A 261 -16.23 29.83 -27.88
CA SER A 261 -16.21 31.02 -28.78
C SER A 261 -16.10 32.33 -27.99
N LEU A 262 -16.83 32.47 -26.88
CA LEU A 262 -16.79 33.68 -26.05
C LEU A 262 -15.43 33.92 -25.42
N LEU A 263 -14.77 32.87 -24.95
CA LEU A 263 -13.41 32.98 -24.35
C LEU A 263 -12.36 33.25 -25.44
N LEU A 264 -12.51 32.71 -26.63
CA LEU A 264 -11.65 33.03 -27.79
C LEU A 264 -11.90 34.43 -28.37
N ASP A 265 -13.12 34.94 -28.27
CA ASP A 265 -13.45 36.31 -28.67
C ASP A 265 -12.72 37.37 -27.81
N GLU A 266 -12.34 37.06 -26.56
CA GLU A 266 -11.48 37.92 -25.73
C GLU A 266 -10.07 38.10 -26.33
N LEU A 267 -9.61 37.13 -27.15
CA LEU A 267 -8.34 37.20 -27.86
C LEU A 267 -8.41 37.96 -29.19
N THR A 268 -9.61 38.25 -29.67
CA THR A 268 -9.82 38.93 -30.97
C THR A 268 -9.21 40.35 -31.00
N PRO A 269 -9.26 41.16 -29.92
CA PRO A 269 -8.66 42.52 -29.87
C PRO A 269 -7.15 42.53 -29.70
N LEU A 270 -6.48 41.40 -29.61
CA LEU A 270 -5.01 41.32 -29.45
C LEU A 270 -4.30 41.60 -30.77
N THR A 271 -3.16 42.27 -30.71
CA THR A 271 -2.26 42.38 -31.86
C THR A 271 -1.73 40.98 -32.25
N ALA A 272 -1.20 40.81 -33.43
CA ALA A 272 -0.62 39.56 -33.88
C ALA A 272 0.53 39.13 -32.94
N ALA A 273 1.37 40.04 -32.44
CA ALA A 273 2.45 39.81 -31.50
C ALA A 273 1.91 39.32 -30.14
N GLN A 274 0.95 40.05 -29.55
CA GLN A 274 0.31 39.67 -28.26
C GLN A 274 -0.38 38.29 -28.34
N ARG A 275 -1.08 38.03 -29.44
CA ARG A 275 -1.73 36.72 -29.69
C ARG A 275 -0.66 35.64 -29.73
N ARG A 276 0.41 35.88 -30.48
CA ARG A 276 1.55 34.94 -30.57
C ARG A 276 2.18 34.66 -29.20
N THR A 277 2.42 35.70 -28.39
CA THR A 277 2.94 35.53 -27.04
C THR A 277 1.99 34.71 -26.15
N ALA A 278 0.68 34.95 -26.22
CA ALA A 278 -0.31 34.18 -25.48
C ALA A 278 -0.38 32.69 -25.95
N GLU A 279 -0.27 32.43 -27.26
CA GLU A 279 -0.21 31.09 -27.84
C GLU A 279 1.03 30.32 -27.36
N VAL A 280 2.19 30.97 -27.34
CA VAL A 280 3.43 30.37 -26.87
C VAL A 280 3.36 30.12 -25.37
N VAL A 281 2.85 31.03 -24.55
CA VAL A 281 2.63 30.80 -23.11
C VAL A 281 1.70 29.61 -22.87
N ALA A 282 0.65 29.43 -23.68
CA ALA A 282 -0.24 28.28 -23.56
C ALA A 282 0.47 26.94 -23.75
N LEU A 283 1.47 26.88 -24.65
CA LEU A 283 2.24 25.69 -24.97
C LEU A 283 3.44 25.46 -24.07
N LEU A 284 4.10 26.52 -23.60
CA LEU A 284 5.27 26.43 -22.72
C LEU A 284 4.88 26.05 -21.27
N GLY A 285 3.65 26.28 -20.88
CA GLY A 285 3.22 26.04 -19.50
C GLY A 285 4.10 26.81 -18.53
N ASP A 286 4.66 26.10 -17.56
CA ASP A 286 5.47 26.70 -16.51
C ASP A 286 6.91 27.05 -16.93
N HIS A 287 7.29 26.75 -18.16
CA HIS A 287 8.56 27.22 -18.72
C HIS A 287 8.45 28.62 -19.38
N GLY A 288 7.28 29.26 -19.29
CA GLY A 288 6.97 30.57 -19.87
C GLY A 288 7.71 31.75 -19.25
N THR A 289 9.04 31.73 -19.26
CA THR A 289 9.87 32.88 -18.86
C THR A 289 10.04 33.85 -20.02
N ALA A 290 10.24 35.15 -19.74
CA ALA A 290 10.42 36.18 -20.79
C ALA A 290 11.56 35.81 -21.76
N ALA A 291 12.68 35.29 -21.25
CA ALA A 291 13.82 34.86 -22.05
C ALA A 291 13.45 33.71 -23.03
N LEU A 292 12.76 32.65 -22.55
CA LEU A 292 12.34 31.55 -23.41
C LEU A 292 11.26 31.98 -24.41
N LEU A 293 10.33 32.85 -23.99
CA LEU A 293 9.32 33.44 -24.85
C LEU A 293 9.96 34.24 -26.00
N ALA A 294 11.03 35.02 -25.73
CA ALA A 294 11.79 35.74 -26.75
C ALA A 294 12.38 34.79 -27.80
N VAL A 295 13.03 33.72 -27.37
CA VAL A 295 13.57 32.67 -28.26
C VAL A 295 12.49 32.05 -29.14
N VAL A 296 11.35 31.65 -28.54
CA VAL A 296 10.29 30.92 -29.25
C VAL A 296 9.47 31.82 -30.16
N THR A 297 9.20 33.07 -29.75
CA THR A 297 8.45 34.03 -30.59
C THR A 297 9.33 34.66 -31.67
N GLY A 298 10.65 34.67 -31.46
CA GLY A 298 11.61 35.38 -32.32
C GLY A 298 11.60 36.91 -32.12
N GLN A 299 11.10 37.37 -30.98
CA GLN A 299 11.08 38.80 -30.59
C GLN A 299 12.29 39.10 -29.68
N ASP A 300 12.63 40.38 -29.55
CA ASP A 300 13.54 40.78 -28.48
C ASP A 300 12.85 40.74 -27.12
N GLU A 301 13.60 40.59 -26.04
CA GLU A 301 13.08 40.38 -24.68
C GLU A 301 12.24 41.60 -24.21
N ALA A 302 12.63 42.83 -24.60
CA ALA A 302 11.90 44.06 -24.26
C ALA A 302 10.53 44.12 -24.96
N ALA A 303 10.39 43.60 -26.20
CA ALA A 303 9.13 43.53 -26.90
C ALA A 303 8.21 42.46 -26.25
N VAL A 304 8.79 41.34 -25.81
CA VAL A 304 8.04 40.28 -25.08
C VAL A 304 7.55 40.84 -23.74
N ASP A 305 8.36 41.56 -22.98
CA ASP A 305 7.95 42.18 -21.71
C ASP A 305 6.79 43.15 -21.91
N ALA A 306 6.85 44.00 -22.98
CA ALA A 306 5.76 44.89 -23.32
C ALA A 306 4.44 44.16 -23.67
N ASP A 307 4.53 43.03 -24.37
CA ASP A 307 3.38 42.18 -24.70
C ASP A 307 2.83 41.48 -23.43
N LEU A 308 3.69 40.96 -22.54
CA LEU A 308 3.31 40.34 -21.28
C LEU A 308 2.57 41.34 -20.37
N ASP A 309 3.09 42.57 -20.25
CA ASP A 309 2.45 43.66 -19.52
C ASP A 309 1.07 44.02 -20.10
N ALA A 310 0.96 44.07 -21.43
CA ALA A 310 -0.30 44.37 -22.11
C ALA A 310 -1.34 43.26 -21.90
N LEU A 311 -0.91 41.98 -21.95
CA LEU A 311 -1.75 40.82 -21.70
C LEU A 311 -2.15 40.70 -20.23
N ALA A 312 -1.27 41.06 -19.29
CA ALA A 312 -1.59 41.11 -17.88
C ALA A 312 -2.61 42.21 -17.54
N ARG A 313 -2.47 43.41 -18.12
CA ARG A 313 -3.48 44.50 -17.95
C ARG A 313 -4.87 44.08 -18.47
N ARG A 314 -4.95 43.17 -19.44
CA ARG A 314 -6.20 42.62 -19.96
C ARG A 314 -6.70 41.40 -19.22
N ASP A 315 -5.98 40.96 -18.17
CA ASP A 315 -6.25 39.71 -17.41
C ASP A 315 -6.28 38.44 -18.29
N VAL A 316 -5.52 38.41 -19.37
CA VAL A 316 -5.32 37.22 -20.19
C VAL A 316 -4.21 36.33 -19.62
N LEU A 317 -3.08 36.97 -19.21
CA LEU A 317 -1.97 36.32 -18.52
C LEU A 317 -1.85 36.81 -17.09
N ARG A 318 -1.27 35.97 -16.26
CA ARG A 318 -0.93 36.28 -14.87
C ARG A 318 0.52 35.93 -14.59
N PRO A 319 1.26 36.75 -13.84
CA PRO A 319 2.58 36.41 -13.39
C PRO A 319 2.48 35.27 -12.36
N GLY A 320 3.26 34.23 -12.54
CA GLY A 320 3.48 33.14 -11.58
C GLY A 320 4.77 33.34 -10.79
N GLN A 321 5.15 32.36 -10.00
CA GLN A 321 6.40 32.35 -9.25
C GLN A 321 7.61 32.25 -10.19
N GLY A 322 8.76 32.76 -9.78
CA GLY A 322 10.02 32.65 -10.55
C GLY A 322 10.03 33.37 -11.90
N GLY A 323 9.20 34.42 -12.10
CA GLY A 323 9.16 35.18 -13.37
C GLY A 323 8.48 34.45 -14.52
N ARG A 324 7.71 33.43 -14.21
CA ARG A 324 6.93 32.62 -15.19
C ARG A 324 5.58 33.26 -15.45
N TRP A 325 5.02 33.04 -16.64
CA TRP A 325 3.73 33.57 -17.05
C TRP A 325 2.76 32.44 -17.39
N THR A 326 1.53 32.54 -16.92
CA THR A 326 0.48 31.56 -17.19
C THR A 326 -0.81 32.22 -17.69
N LEU A 327 -1.62 31.49 -18.41
CA LEU A 327 -2.98 31.94 -18.75
C LEU A 327 -3.84 31.96 -17.48
N ARG A 328 -4.70 32.98 -17.35
CA ARG A 328 -5.52 33.23 -16.15
C ARG A 328 -6.40 32.03 -15.73
N HIS A 329 -6.76 31.18 -16.70
CA HIS A 329 -7.66 30.07 -16.47
C HIS A 329 -7.27 28.85 -17.32
N PRO A 330 -7.28 27.61 -16.76
CA PRO A 330 -6.94 26.38 -17.50
C PRO A 330 -7.79 26.16 -18.75
N VAL A 331 -9.11 26.46 -18.71
CA VAL A 331 -9.99 26.37 -19.87
C VAL A 331 -9.54 27.28 -21.02
N LEU A 332 -9.07 28.50 -20.71
CA LEU A 332 -8.54 29.40 -21.73
C LEU A 332 -7.25 28.81 -22.34
N ARG A 333 -6.38 28.19 -21.51
CA ARG A 333 -5.17 27.48 -21.99
C ARG A 333 -5.54 26.36 -22.99
N THR A 334 -6.50 25.51 -22.63
CA THR A 334 -6.97 24.44 -23.53
C THR A 334 -7.49 25.00 -24.85
N LEU A 335 -8.36 25.99 -24.82
CA LEU A 335 -8.95 26.61 -26.03
C LEU A 335 -7.89 27.28 -26.90
N VAL A 336 -6.93 27.99 -26.30
CA VAL A 336 -5.81 28.62 -27.03
C VAL A 336 -4.96 27.52 -27.68
N HIS A 337 -4.60 26.48 -26.91
CA HIS A 337 -3.85 25.35 -27.41
C HIS A 337 -4.53 24.68 -28.61
N GLU A 338 -5.83 24.41 -28.53
CA GLU A 338 -6.61 23.79 -29.61
C GLU A 338 -6.73 24.71 -30.84
N SER A 339 -6.74 26.04 -30.67
CA SER A 339 -6.82 27.00 -31.76
C SER A 339 -5.54 27.13 -32.59
N ILE A 340 -4.40 26.69 -32.06
CA ILE A 340 -3.10 26.73 -32.75
C ILE A 340 -3.04 25.60 -33.80
N ALA A 341 -2.65 25.93 -35.00
CA ALA A 341 -2.50 24.94 -36.08
C ALA A 341 -1.47 23.87 -35.70
N PRO A 342 -1.72 22.58 -36.01
CA PRO A 342 -0.83 21.48 -35.63
C PRO A 342 0.64 21.67 -36.01
N GLN A 343 0.90 22.15 -37.21
CA GLN A 343 2.26 22.47 -37.70
C GLN A 343 2.96 23.54 -36.85
N GLU A 344 2.20 24.51 -36.40
CA GLU A 344 2.71 25.60 -35.58
C GLU A 344 2.99 25.14 -34.15
N ARG A 345 2.15 24.25 -33.58
CA ARG A 345 2.44 23.61 -32.30
C ARG A 345 3.79 22.84 -32.34
N ILE A 346 3.99 22.03 -33.37
CA ILE A 346 5.25 21.30 -33.59
C ILE A 346 6.44 22.28 -33.63
N ARG A 347 6.30 23.41 -34.33
CA ARG A 347 7.34 24.42 -34.44
C ARG A 347 7.67 25.05 -33.08
N ILE A 348 6.64 25.42 -32.33
CA ILE A 348 6.80 26.03 -30.99
C ILE A 348 7.50 25.04 -30.04
N HIS A 349 7.05 23.80 -29.97
CA HIS A 349 7.67 22.79 -29.13
C HIS A 349 9.13 22.51 -29.50
N ARG A 350 9.47 22.52 -30.79
CA ARG A 350 10.86 22.35 -31.25
C ARG A 350 11.75 23.50 -30.80
N LEU A 351 11.28 24.75 -30.94
CA LEU A 351 12.02 25.93 -30.47
C LEU A 351 12.14 25.95 -28.94
N ALA A 352 11.08 25.54 -28.24
CA ALA A 352 11.11 25.40 -26.78
C ALA A 352 12.13 24.37 -26.32
N ALA A 353 12.17 23.18 -26.94
CA ALA A 353 13.14 22.14 -26.63
C ALA A 353 14.59 22.62 -26.84
N ALA A 354 14.84 23.36 -27.94
CA ALA A 354 16.14 23.94 -28.22
C ALA A 354 16.54 25.04 -27.21
N GLY A 355 15.62 25.98 -26.90
CA GLY A 355 15.89 27.04 -25.91
C GLY A 355 16.11 26.52 -24.50
N LEU A 356 15.36 25.49 -24.10
CA LEU A 356 15.58 24.81 -22.82
C LEU A 356 16.93 24.07 -22.79
N ALA A 357 17.34 23.48 -23.91
CA ALA A 357 18.66 22.84 -24.01
C ALA A 357 19.81 23.85 -23.87
N GLU A 358 19.69 25.02 -24.51
CA GLU A 358 20.67 26.11 -24.38
C GLU A 358 20.75 26.66 -22.97
N ALA A 359 19.60 26.67 -22.25
CA ALA A 359 19.54 27.04 -20.83
C ALA A 359 20.07 25.96 -19.88
N GLY A 360 20.51 24.78 -20.38
CA GLY A 360 21.03 23.69 -19.55
C GLY A 360 19.96 22.93 -18.75
N THR A 361 18.68 23.03 -19.15
CA THR A 361 17.56 22.35 -18.46
C THR A 361 17.69 20.82 -18.59
N PRO A 362 17.39 20.03 -17.51
CA PRO A 362 17.45 18.58 -17.53
C PRO A 362 16.61 17.94 -18.64
N ALA A 363 17.04 16.76 -19.12
CA ALA A 363 16.33 16.04 -20.18
C ALA A 363 14.87 15.73 -19.81
N THR A 364 14.57 15.46 -18.54
CA THR A 364 13.23 15.18 -18.03
C THR A 364 12.23 16.33 -18.22
N GLU A 365 12.69 17.58 -18.14
CA GLU A 365 11.86 18.77 -18.38
C GLU A 365 11.73 19.08 -19.88
N ARG A 366 12.74 18.72 -20.70
CA ARG A 366 12.74 18.92 -22.16
C ARG A 366 11.95 17.85 -22.91
N ALA A 367 11.84 16.64 -22.35
CA ALA A 367 11.29 15.45 -22.98
C ALA A 367 9.89 15.67 -23.54
N HIS A 368 9.00 16.36 -22.81
CA HIS A 368 7.67 16.68 -23.28
C HIS A 368 7.69 17.52 -24.58
N HIS A 369 8.50 18.57 -24.64
CA HIS A 369 8.60 19.39 -25.84
C HIS A 369 9.26 18.66 -27.00
N VAL A 370 10.23 17.80 -26.72
CA VAL A 370 10.84 16.92 -27.72
C VAL A 370 9.80 15.96 -28.28
N GLU A 371 9.03 15.28 -27.45
CA GLU A 371 7.96 14.37 -27.84
C GLU A 371 6.92 15.08 -28.75
N GLN A 372 6.40 16.23 -28.33
CA GLN A 372 5.40 16.99 -29.08
C GLN A 372 5.92 17.60 -30.39
N SER A 373 7.23 17.67 -30.57
CA SER A 373 7.87 18.16 -31.78
C SER A 373 8.27 17.05 -32.76
N LEU A 374 8.21 15.78 -32.35
CA LEU A 374 8.65 14.63 -33.13
C LEU A 374 7.64 14.34 -34.26
N THR A 375 8.13 14.32 -35.49
CA THR A 375 7.34 14.00 -36.67
C THR A 375 7.88 12.80 -37.45
N GLY A 376 9.02 12.28 -37.04
CA GLY A 376 9.70 11.16 -37.68
C GLY A 376 10.99 10.81 -36.96
N TRP A 377 11.85 10.07 -37.62
CA TRP A 377 13.14 9.67 -37.03
C TRP A 377 14.09 10.88 -36.84
N ASP A 378 14.46 11.10 -35.61
CA ASP A 378 15.42 12.11 -35.16
C ASP A 378 16.32 11.50 -34.08
N PRO A 379 17.60 11.24 -34.35
CA PRO A 379 18.51 10.61 -33.39
C PRO A 379 18.81 11.47 -32.18
N GLU A 380 18.79 12.82 -32.29
CA GLU A 380 19.01 13.71 -31.14
C GLU A 380 17.79 13.71 -30.21
N ALA A 381 16.60 13.75 -30.78
CA ALA A 381 15.36 13.65 -30.02
C ALA A 381 15.27 12.31 -29.27
N VAL A 382 15.60 11.18 -29.92
CA VAL A 382 15.64 9.86 -29.30
C VAL A 382 16.70 9.80 -28.18
N ALA A 383 17.85 10.47 -28.34
CA ALA A 383 18.86 10.55 -27.28
C ALA A 383 18.32 11.30 -26.04
N VAL A 384 17.64 12.45 -26.24
CA VAL A 384 17.02 13.21 -25.15
C VAL A 384 15.95 12.40 -24.43
N LEU A 385 15.05 11.71 -25.18
CA LEU A 385 14.02 10.86 -24.59
C LEU A 385 14.64 9.68 -23.81
N SER A 386 15.73 9.10 -24.32
CA SER A 386 16.45 8.01 -23.65
C SER A 386 17.14 8.47 -22.38
N GLU A 387 17.72 9.68 -22.38
CA GLU A 387 18.32 10.30 -21.21
C GLU A 387 17.26 10.65 -20.15
N ALA A 388 16.14 11.23 -20.57
CA ALA A 388 15.01 11.52 -19.69
C ALA A 388 14.47 10.23 -19.04
N ALA A 389 14.34 9.17 -19.83
CA ALA A 389 13.91 7.86 -19.34
C ALA A 389 14.90 7.31 -18.30
N GLU A 390 16.20 7.45 -18.52
CA GLU A 390 17.21 7.00 -17.57
C GLU A 390 17.19 7.81 -16.29
N GLN A 391 17.09 9.14 -16.38
CA GLN A 391 17.00 10.03 -15.22
C GLN A 391 15.77 9.76 -14.35
N SER A 392 14.64 9.36 -14.95
CA SER A 392 13.38 9.10 -14.27
C SER A 392 13.15 7.63 -13.89
N ALA A 393 13.99 6.70 -14.35
CA ALA A 393 13.76 5.26 -14.17
C ALA A 393 13.55 4.84 -12.71
N ALA A 394 14.29 5.43 -11.77
CA ALA A 394 14.20 5.12 -10.35
C ALA A 394 13.06 5.83 -9.62
N THR A 395 12.69 7.05 -10.05
CA THR A 395 11.71 7.90 -9.35
C THR A 395 10.34 7.89 -9.99
N ALA A 396 10.26 7.78 -11.31
CA ALA A 396 9.05 7.80 -12.11
C ALA A 396 9.12 6.79 -13.26
N PRO A 397 9.15 5.49 -12.99
CA PRO A 397 9.33 4.45 -14.01
C PRO A 397 8.22 4.46 -15.09
N ALA A 398 7.00 4.93 -14.76
CA ALA A 398 5.93 5.09 -15.73
C ALA A 398 6.29 6.11 -16.82
N SER A 399 6.86 7.26 -16.45
CA SER A 399 7.35 8.26 -17.40
C SER A 399 8.53 7.73 -18.21
N SER A 400 9.44 6.98 -17.58
CA SER A 400 10.54 6.28 -18.25
C SER A 400 10.02 5.33 -19.34
N ALA A 401 9.05 4.46 -19.00
CA ALA A 401 8.42 3.53 -19.94
C ALA A 401 7.72 4.25 -21.11
N HIS A 402 7.06 5.39 -20.81
CA HIS A 402 6.41 6.23 -21.82
C HIS A 402 7.43 6.78 -22.82
N TRP A 403 8.47 7.46 -22.36
CA TRP A 403 9.44 8.08 -23.28
C TRP A 403 10.23 7.06 -24.10
N LEU A 404 10.58 5.90 -23.52
CA LEU A 404 11.16 4.79 -24.27
C LEU A 404 10.17 4.25 -25.33
N GLY A 405 8.87 4.23 -25.01
CA GLY A 405 7.81 3.90 -25.98
C GLY A 405 7.74 4.86 -27.14
N VAL A 406 7.79 6.17 -26.86
CA VAL A 406 7.83 7.22 -27.89
C VAL A 406 9.08 7.08 -28.75
N ALA A 407 10.25 6.89 -28.16
CA ALA A 407 11.51 6.68 -28.88
C ALA A 407 11.43 5.46 -29.82
N LEU A 408 10.87 4.35 -29.35
CA LEU A 408 10.68 3.12 -30.13
C LEU A 408 9.70 3.31 -31.29
N ALA A 409 8.61 4.06 -31.08
CA ALA A 409 7.60 4.32 -32.12
C ALA A 409 8.16 5.08 -33.33
N HIS A 410 9.16 5.93 -33.11
CA HIS A 410 9.81 6.72 -34.16
C HIS A 410 11.10 6.08 -34.72
N LEU A 411 11.57 4.98 -34.13
CA LEU A 411 12.78 4.30 -34.59
C LEU A 411 12.51 3.50 -35.88
N PRO A 412 13.18 3.77 -37.00
CA PRO A 412 12.97 3.07 -38.27
C PRO A 412 13.27 1.57 -38.16
N ASP A 413 12.47 0.77 -38.85
CA ASP A 413 12.74 -0.66 -38.96
C ASP A 413 13.84 -0.92 -39.99
N HIS A 414 15.11 -0.85 -39.52
CA HIS A 414 16.27 -1.02 -40.34
C HIS A 414 17.36 -1.78 -39.56
N PRO A 415 18.11 -2.70 -40.21
CA PRO A 415 19.14 -3.52 -39.55
C PRO A 415 20.17 -2.75 -38.71
N ARG A 416 20.56 -1.54 -39.16
CA ARG A 416 21.52 -0.68 -38.40
C ARG A 416 20.98 -0.25 -37.04
N HIS A 417 19.67 -0.28 -36.82
CA HIS A 417 19.03 0.16 -35.57
C HIS A 417 18.64 -1.01 -34.66
N THR A 418 18.90 -2.27 -35.06
CA THR A 418 18.53 -3.46 -34.28
C THR A 418 19.11 -3.44 -32.89
N GLY A 419 20.37 -3.05 -32.72
CA GLY A 419 21.01 -2.94 -31.40
C GLY A 419 20.35 -1.90 -30.52
N LEU A 420 20.09 -0.68 -31.03
CA LEU A 420 19.38 0.36 -30.30
C LEU A 420 17.94 -0.05 -29.97
N ARG A 421 17.24 -0.69 -30.91
CA ARG A 421 15.88 -1.19 -30.67
C ARG A 421 15.85 -2.19 -29.52
N ARG A 422 16.76 -3.15 -29.49
CA ARG A 422 16.89 -4.14 -28.41
C ARG A 422 17.14 -3.48 -27.05
N ASP A 423 18.06 -2.49 -27.00
CA ASP A 423 18.36 -1.76 -25.77
C ASP A 423 17.14 -0.98 -25.26
N LEU A 424 16.50 -0.19 -26.12
CA LEU A 424 15.30 0.57 -25.75
C LEU A 424 14.15 -0.34 -25.31
N MET A 425 13.93 -1.48 -25.99
CA MET A 425 12.91 -2.46 -25.62
C MET A 425 13.21 -3.10 -24.28
N LEU A 426 14.46 -3.49 -24.01
CA LEU A 426 14.85 -4.07 -22.72
C LEU A 426 14.65 -3.08 -21.57
N ARG A 427 15.10 -1.85 -21.73
CA ARG A 427 14.95 -0.77 -20.75
C ARG A 427 13.46 -0.43 -20.53
N ARG A 428 12.65 -0.39 -21.59
CA ARG A 428 11.19 -0.21 -21.49
C ARG A 428 10.55 -1.36 -20.73
N ALA A 429 10.93 -2.60 -21.02
CA ALA A 429 10.42 -3.77 -20.32
C ALA A 429 10.76 -3.74 -18.83
N GLN A 430 11.98 -3.32 -18.47
CA GLN A 430 12.37 -3.11 -17.07
C GLN A 430 11.49 -2.07 -16.38
N ALA A 431 11.29 -0.91 -16.99
CA ALA A 431 10.44 0.16 -16.45
C ALA A 431 8.98 -0.29 -16.29
N LEU A 432 8.42 -0.99 -17.28
CA LEU A 432 7.06 -1.56 -17.23
C LEU A 432 6.92 -2.60 -16.11
N GLY A 433 7.91 -3.49 -15.94
CA GLY A 433 7.89 -4.47 -14.87
C GLY A 433 7.78 -3.82 -13.50
N VAL A 434 8.53 -2.74 -13.29
CA VAL A 434 8.48 -1.94 -12.05
C VAL A 434 7.13 -1.23 -11.84
N CYS A 435 6.47 -0.81 -12.93
CA CYS A 435 5.14 -0.17 -12.87
C CYS A 435 3.97 -1.16 -12.71
N GLY A 436 4.24 -2.46 -12.66
CA GLY A 436 3.19 -3.48 -12.63
C GLY A 436 2.67 -3.90 -14.01
N GLY A 437 3.21 -3.35 -15.10
CA GLY A 437 2.89 -3.77 -16.47
C GLY A 437 3.54 -5.11 -16.86
N LEU A 438 3.42 -6.13 -15.99
CA LEU A 438 4.15 -7.40 -16.10
C LEU A 438 3.91 -8.12 -17.43
N ARG A 439 2.67 -8.10 -17.94
CA ARG A 439 2.34 -8.77 -19.20
C ARG A 439 2.97 -8.07 -20.40
N GLU A 440 2.90 -6.75 -20.45
CA GLU A 440 3.52 -5.96 -21.52
C GLU A 440 5.05 -6.08 -21.47
N SER A 441 5.64 -6.00 -20.26
CA SER A 441 7.07 -6.25 -20.03
C SER A 441 7.51 -7.60 -20.56
N ARG A 442 6.80 -8.68 -20.17
CA ARG A 442 7.06 -10.04 -20.64
C ARG A 442 7.01 -10.14 -22.17
N ASP A 443 5.98 -9.58 -22.79
CA ASP A 443 5.78 -9.65 -24.24
C ASP A 443 6.91 -8.93 -25.01
N LEU A 444 7.36 -7.79 -24.50
CA LEU A 444 8.55 -7.09 -25.02
C LEU A 444 9.83 -7.93 -24.86
N LEU A 445 10.00 -8.58 -23.70
CA LEU A 445 11.18 -9.42 -23.44
C LEU A 445 11.22 -10.63 -24.37
N HIS A 446 10.11 -11.26 -24.66
CA HIS A 446 10.05 -12.31 -25.68
C HIS A 446 10.47 -11.80 -27.06
N GLN A 447 10.10 -10.58 -27.44
CA GLN A 447 10.55 -9.97 -28.69
C GLN A 447 12.07 -9.71 -28.66
N VAL A 448 12.62 -9.17 -27.56
CA VAL A 448 14.06 -8.96 -27.40
C VAL A 448 14.80 -10.27 -27.51
N ILE A 449 14.34 -11.34 -26.86
CA ILE A 449 14.92 -12.69 -26.94
C ILE A 449 14.91 -13.19 -28.40
N ALA A 450 13.80 -13.02 -29.11
CA ALA A 450 13.68 -13.42 -30.52
C ALA A 450 14.62 -12.62 -31.44
N MET A 451 14.83 -11.32 -31.14
CA MET A 451 15.73 -10.43 -31.91
C MET A 451 17.20 -10.60 -31.52
N SER A 452 17.53 -11.39 -30.53
CA SER A 452 18.87 -11.63 -30.03
C SER A 452 19.27 -13.10 -30.22
N PRO A 453 19.52 -13.55 -31.44
CA PRO A 453 19.84 -14.96 -31.68
C PRO A 453 21.17 -15.36 -31.01
N PRO A 454 21.28 -16.63 -30.57
CA PRO A 454 22.51 -17.15 -29.98
C PRO A 454 23.72 -16.99 -30.92
N GLY A 455 24.85 -16.57 -30.37
CA GLY A 455 26.11 -16.44 -31.14
C GLY A 455 26.27 -15.12 -31.92
N GLU A 456 25.30 -14.21 -31.87
CA GLU A 456 25.46 -12.86 -32.43
C GLU A 456 26.36 -12.01 -31.54
N ALA A 457 27.42 -11.47 -32.11
CA ALA A 457 28.36 -10.62 -31.39
C ALA A 457 27.65 -9.36 -30.83
N GLY A 458 27.80 -9.11 -29.52
CA GLY A 458 27.16 -7.99 -28.83
C GLY A 458 25.71 -8.22 -28.41
N ALA A 459 25.08 -9.37 -28.76
CA ALA A 459 23.73 -9.69 -28.34
C ALA A 459 23.65 -10.60 -27.10
N ALA A 460 24.74 -11.26 -26.73
CA ALA A 460 24.72 -12.27 -25.66
C ALA A 460 24.25 -11.71 -24.32
N GLY A 461 24.86 -10.64 -23.81
CA GLY A 461 24.47 -10.04 -22.53
C GLY A 461 23.02 -9.50 -22.53
N VAL A 462 22.59 -8.86 -23.63
CA VAL A 462 21.19 -8.38 -23.76
C VAL A 462 20.23 -9.55 -23.73
N ARG A 463 20.58 -10.67 -24.39
CA ARG A 463 19.76 -11.88 -24.39
C ARG A 463 19.66 -12.50 -22.99
N THR A 464 20.79 -12.64 -22.29
CA THR A 464 20.83 -13.16 -20.91
C THR A 464 19.93 -12.33 -20.00
N SER A 465 20.12 -11.01 -20.00
CA SER A 465 19.31 -10.08 -19.21
C SER A 465 17.83 -10.16 -19.58
N ALA A 466 17.50 -10.30 -20.88
CA ALA A 466 16.11 -10.43 -21.32
C ALA A 466 15.49 -11.76 -20.88
N VAL A 467 16.24 -12.87 -20.92
CA VAL A 467 15.77 -14.20 -20.46
C VAL A 467 15.57 -14.19 -18.95
N THR A 468 16.54 -13.68 -18.19
CA THR A 468 16.47 -13.57 -16.72
C THR A 468 15.26 -12.73 -16.31
N LEU A 469 15.14 -11.53 -16.87
CA LEU A 469 14.01 -10.64 -16.54
C LEU A 469 12.66 -11.21 -16.98
N CYS A 470 12.61 -11.89 -18.14
CA CYS A 470 11.40 -12.57 -18.59
C CYS A 470 10.98 -13.68 -17.61
N ALA A 471 11.92 -14.45 -17.10
CA ALA A 471 11.66 -15.47 -16.08
C ALA A 471 11.14 -14.82 -14.78
N VAL A 472 11.71 -13.70 -14.36
CA VAL A 472 11.17 -12.89 -13.23
C VAL A 472 9.72 -12.47 -13.49
N MET A 473 9.40 -11.95 -14.69
CA MET A 473 8.02 -11.55 -15.03
C MET A 473 7.05 -12.73 -15.04
N GLU A 474 7.46 -13.87 -15.63
CA GLU A 474 6.64 -15.08 -15.64
C GLU A 474 6.40 -15.58 -14.21
N ARG A 475 7.42 -15.56 -13.35
CA ARG A 475 7.31 -15.93 -11.93
C ARG A 475 6.32 -15.03 -11.17
N HIS A 476 6.40 -13.70 -11.34
CA HIS A 476 5.47 -12.77 -10.72
C HIS A 476 4.04 -12.85 -11.28
N LEU A 477 3.87 -13.39 -12.49
CA LEU A 477 2.56 -13.74 -13.07
C LEU A 477 2.03 -15.09 -12.61
N GLY A 478 2.73 -15.80 -11.69
CA GLY A 478 2.37 -17.15 -11.23
C GLY A 478 2.68 -18.26 -12.25
N ARG A 479 3.43 -17.97 -13.30
CA ARG A 479 3.75 -18.88 -14.40
C ARG A 479 5.14 -19.52 -14.21
N TYR A 480 5.30 -20.21 -13.08
CA TYR A 480 6.59 -20.75 -12.67
C TYR A 480 7.14 -21.81 -13.61
N ALA A 481 6.27 -22.65 -14.16
CA ALA A 481 6.67 -23.72 -15.10
C ALA A 481 7.28 -23.12 -16.38
N GLU A 482 6.70 -22.03 -16.87
CA GLU A 482 7.19 -21.30 -18.03
C GLU A 482 8.54 -20.61 -17.76
N ALA A 483 8.68 -19.98 -16.58
CA ALA A 483 9.95 -19.39 -16.16
C ALA A 483 11.08 -20.45 -16.12
N VAL A 484 10.83 -21.57 -15.47
CA VAL A 484 11.79 -22.68 -15.37
C VAL A 484 12.10 -23.28 -16.75
N ALA A 485 11.09 -23.47 -17.61
CA ALA A 485 11.30 -23.99 -18.96
C ALA A 485 12.13 -23.04 -19.83
N LEU A 486 11.92 -21.72 -19.71
CA LEU A 486 12.68 -20.68 -20.41
C LEU A 486 14.16 -20.73 -20.00
N LEU A 487 14.43 -20.74 -18.69
CA LEU A 487 15.80 -20.77 -18.14
C LEU A 487 16.53 -22.06 -18.49
N ARG A 488 15.89 -23.23 -18.35
CA ARG A 488 16.49 -24.54 -18.71
C ARG A 488 16.82 -24.61 -20.19
N ARG A 489 15.92 -24.10 -21.04
CA ARG A 489 16.17 -24.06 -22.50
C ARG A 489 17.38 -23.21 -22.82
N GLU A 490 17.55 -22.06 -22.14
CA GLU A 490 18.67 -21.17 -22.37
C GLU A 490 19.99 -21.78 -21.87
N LEU A 491 20.00 -22.38 -20.69
CA LEU A 491 21.16 -23.08 -20.11
C LEU A 491 21.59 -24.33 -20.92
N SER A 492 20.66 -25.01 -21.61
CA SER A 492 20.95 -26.23 -22.39
C SER A 492 21.32 -25.99 -23.85
N ARG A 493 21.55 -24.74 -24.28
CA ARG A 493 21.94 -24.42 -25.68
C ARG A 493 23.31 -24.98 -26.04
N ASP A 494 23.54 -25.16 -27.35
CA ASP A 494 24.85 -25.47 -27.94
C ASP A 494 25.16 -24.44 -29.06
N PRO A 495 26.21 -23.62 -28.99
CA PRO A 495 27.09 -23.51 -27.81
C PRO A 495 26.33 -22.90 -26.60
N GLY A 496 26.72 -23.36 -25.41
CA GLY A 496 26.19 -22.87 -24.14
C GLY A 496 26.49 -21.38 -23.90
N PRO A 497 25.78 -20.74 -22.97
CA PRO A 497 26.09 -19.37 -22.56
C PRO A 497 27.49 -19.26 -21.94
N ALA A 498 28.07 -18.07 -21.94
CA ALA A 498 29.31 -17.78 -21.24
C ALA A 498 29.17 -18.11 -19.74
N LEU A 499 30.30 -18.31 -19.04
CA LEU A 499 30.28 -18.71 -17.62
C LEU A 499 29.49 -17.70 -16.75
N ALA A 500 29.72 -16.41 -16.92
CA ALA A 500 28.99 -15.38 -16.18
C ALA A 500 27.47 -15.43 -16.46
N ASP A 501 27.07 -15.56 -17.73
CA ASP A 501 25.69 -15.72 -18.15
C ASP A 501 25.06 -17.01 -17.56
N THR A 502 25.85 -18.11 -17.50
CA THR A 502 25.42 -19.37 -16.90
C THR A 502 25.14 -19.22 -15.41
N VAL A 503 25.98 -18.48 -14.69
CA VAL A 503 25.79 -18.19 -13.26
C VAL A 503 24.51 -17.38 -13.05
N GLU A 504 24.30 -16.28 -13.80
CA GLU A 504 23.11 -15.42 -13.71
C GLU A 504 21.81 -16.21 -13.97
N LEU A 505 21.76 -16.96 -15.06
CA LEU A 505 20.61 -17.80 -15.41
C LEU A 505 20.34 -18.89 -14.37
N SER A 506 21.41 -19.49 -13.80
CA SER A 506 21.29 -20.55 -12.79
C SER A 506 20.81 -19.99 -11.45
N LEU A 507 21.20 -18.79 -11.07
CA LEU A 507 20.68 -18.09 -9.90
C LEU A 507 19.18 -17.85 -10.03
N GLU A 508 18.70 -17.34 -11.17
CA GLU A 508 17.26 -17.15 -11.38
C GLU A 508 16.52 -18.48 -11.48
N LEU A 509 17.11 -19.54 -12.05
CA LEU A 509 16.53 -20.87 -12.01
C LEU A 509 16.38 -21.37 -10.57
N GLY A 510 17.41 -21.21 -9.72
CA GLY A 510 17.35 -21.53 -8.30
C GLY A 510 16.31 -20.69 -7.54
N SER A 511 16.06 -19.47 -7.99
CA SER A 511 15.04 -18.58 -7.45
C SER A 511 13.60 -18.99 -7.85
N SER A 512 13.39 -19.39 -9.09
CA SER A 512 12.08 -19.69 -9.67
C SER A 512 11.62 -21.13 -9.43
N ALA A 513 12.53 -22.08 -9.46
CA ALA A 513 12.20 -23.52 -9.43
C ALA A 513 11.52 -23.98 -8.13
N PRO A 514 11.85 -23.48 -6.92
CA PRO A 514 11.15 -23.89 -5.70
C PRO A 514 9.66 -23.51 -5.67
N HIS A 515 9.24 -22.58 -6.50
CA HIS A 515 7.83 -22.24 -6.67
C HIS A 515 7.10 -23.14 -7.67
N ALA A 516 7.82 -23.69 -8.65
CA ALA A 516 7.27 -24.61 -9.65
C ALA A 516 7.27 -26.07 -9.16
N THR A 517 8.25 -26.44 -8.33
CA THR A 517 8.44 -27.80 -7.81
C THR A 517 8.96 -27.76 -6.37
N ALA A 518 8.88 -28.91 -5.67
CA ALA A 518 9.50 -29.00 -4.35
C ALA A 518 11.04 -28.80 -4.42
N TYR A 519 11.62 -28.12 -3.45
CA TYR A 519 13.05 -27.83 -3.39
C TYR A 519 13.96 -29.05 -3.57
N PRO A 520 13.67 -30.25 -3.05
CA PRO A 520 14.50 -31.43 -3.26
C PRO A 520 14.79 -31.75 -4.74
N GLN A 521 13.88 -31.37 -5.65
CA GLN A 521 14.06 -31.62 -7.09
C GLN A 521 15.08 -30.67 -7.75
N VAL A 522 15.34 -29.53 -7.12
CA VAL A 522 16.27 -28.49 -7.63
C VAL A 522 17.52 -28.33 -6.76
N ARG A 523 17.59 -29.05 -5.65
CA ARG A 523 18.74 -29.03 -4.71
C ARG A 523 20.08 -29.21 -5.40
N ALA A 524 20.18 -30.16 -6.34
CA ALA A 524 21.40 -30.43 -7.09
C ALA A 524 21.76 -29.28 -8.04
N ASP A 525 20.77 -28.59 -8.61
CA ASP A 525 21.00 -27.44 -9.49
C ASP A 525 21.55 -26.26 -8.68
N VAL A 526 20.97 -26.00 -7.50
CA VAL A 526 21.42 -24.94 -6.58
C VAL A 526 22.85 -25.22 -6.10
N ALA A 527 23.15 -26.47 -5.70
CA ALA A 527 24.48 -26.87 -5.28
C ALA A 527 25.53 -26.66 -6.38
N ARG A 528 25.21 -27.02 -7.63
CA ARG A 528 26.08 -26.75 -8.79
C ARG A 528 26.28 -25.26 -9.02
N THR A 529 25.27 -24.44 -8.79
CA THR A 529 25.37 -22.98 -8.92
C THR A 529 26.34 -22.41 -7.90
N VAL A 530 26.30 -22.89 -6.65
CA VAL A 530 27.29 -22.52 -5.62
C VAL A 530 28.71 -22.87 -6.05
N ASP A 531 28.93 -24.09 -6.60
CA ASP A 531 30.24 -24.52 -7.04
C ASP A 531 30.74 -23.74 -8.27
N LEU A 532 29.84 -23.41 -9.21
CA LEU A 532 30.14 -22.56 -10.38
C LEU A 532 30.55 -21.15 -9.95
N ALA A 533 29.77 -20.50 -9.10
CA ALA A 533 30.07 -19.16 -8.60
C ALA A 533 31.39 -19.12 -7.85
N ARG A 534 31.67 -20.11 -6.99
CA ARG A 534 32.94 -20.25 -6.27
C ARG A 534 34.11 -20.44 -7.25
N SER A 535 33.96 -21.30 -8.24
CA SER A 535 35.05 -21.57 -9.21
C SER A 535 35.31 -20.40 -10.13
N SER A 536 34.33 -19.53 -10.38
CA SER A 536 34.50 -18.29 -11.13
C SER A 536 35.12 -17.15 -10.32
N GLY A 537 35.20 -17.28 -8.98
CA GLY A 537 35.66 -16.22 -8.09
C GLY A 537 34.61 -15.11 -7.89
N ASP A 538 33.33 -15.38 -8.22
CA ASP A 538 32.20 -14.44 -8.06
C ASP A 538 31.57 -14.60 -6.68
N GLU A 539 32.11 -13.88 -5.69
CA GLU A 539 31.62 -13.92 -4.30
C GLU A 539 30.19 -13.44 -4.17
N VAL A 540 29.75 -12.55 -5.05
CA VAL A 540 28.40 -12.01 -5.09
C VAL A 540 27.42 -13.12 -5.49
N ALA A 541 27.71 -13.82 -6.57
CA ALA A 541 26.91 -14.95 -7.04
C ALA A 541 26.96 -16.13 -6.06
N GLU A 542 28.13 -16.41 -5.42
CA GLU A 542 28.24 -17.46 -4.39
C GLU A 542 27.34 -17.14 -3.20
N ALA A 543 27.35 -15.90 -2.70
CA ALA A 543 26.46 -15.46 -1.62
C ALA A 543 24.99 -15.64 -1.98
N GLY A 544 24.61 -15.30 -3.22
CA GLY A 544 23.26 -15.47 -3.74
C GLY A 544 22.81 -16.94 -3.80
N ALA A 545 23.66 -17.80 -4.34
CA ALA A 545 23.35 -19.23 -4.45
C ALA A 545 23.27 -19.90 -3.07
N LEU A 546 24.14 -19.53 -2.13
CA LEU A 546 24.11 -19.99 -0.75
C LEU A 546 22.84 -19.51 -0.01
N ALA A 547 22.39 -18.28 -0.25
CA ALA A 547 21.13 -17.79 0.33
C ALA A 547 19.90 -18.57 -0.18
N ILE A 548 19.87 -18.93 -1.47
CA ILE A 548 18.84 -19.79 -2.05
C ILE A 548 18.89 -21.20 -1.39
N MET A 549 20.09 -21.77 -1.24
CA MET A 549 20.30 -23.05 -0.57
C MET A 549 19.83 -22.98 0.89
N ALA A 550 20.23 -21.96 1.62
CA ALA A 550 19.87 -21.75 3.03
C ALA A 550 18.35 -21.76 3.24
N LEU A 551 17.61 -21.03 2.41
CA LEU A 551 16.15 -20.98 2.50
C LEU A 551 15.51 -22.32 2.09
N GLY A 552 15.99 -22.95 1.02
CA GLY A 552 15.46 -24.22 0.55
C GLY A 552 15.65 -25.35 1.58
N GLU A 553 16.85 -25.49 2.16
CA GLU A 553 17.12 -26.47 3.21
C GLU A 553 16.32 -26.17 4.49
N THR A 554 16.12 -24.87 4.81
CA THR A 554 15.26 -24.48 5.93
C THR A 554 13.81 -24.92 5.71
N TYR A 555 13.26 -24.74 4.51
CA TYR A 555 11.90 -25.18 4.19
C TYR A 555 11.71 -26.70 4.32
N GLU A 556 12.69 -27.46 3.89
CA GLU A 556 12.65 -28.94 3.97
C GLU A 556 12.95 -29.46 5.39
N GLY A 557 13.33 -28.58 6.32
CA GLY A 557 13.65 -28.94 7.68
C GLY A 557 15.01 -29.61 7.86
N GLU A 558 15.89 -29.49 6.87
CA GLU A 558 17.27 -30.01 6.95
C GLU A 558 18.18 -28.99 7.67
N MET A 559 17.90 -28.78 8.96
CA MET A 559 18.43 -27.68 9.76
C MET A 559 19.95 -27.63 9.85
N SER A 560 20.66 -28.76 9.74
CA SER A 560 22.13 -28.78 9.75
C SER A 560 22.70 -28.13 8.48
N ALA A 561 22.20 -28.54 7.32
CA ALA A 561 22.61 -27.99 6.03
C ALA A 561 22.14 -26.54 5.88
N ALA A 562 20.94 -26.24 6.38
CA ALA A 562 20.38 -24.89 6.38
C ALA A 562 21.28 -23.90 7.15
N ARG A 563 21.71 -24.25 8.38
CA ARG A 563 22.56 -23.40 9.20
C ARG A 563 23.94 -23.20 8.57
N GLU A 564 24.56 -24.28 8.03
CA GLU A 564 25.85 -24.17 7.33
C GLU A 564 25.75 -23.22 6.13
N ALA A 565 24.72 -23.36 5.31
CA ALA A 565 24.51 -22.48 4.15
C ALA A 565 24.25 -21.03 4.58
N THR A 566 23.42 -20.83 5.62
CA THR A 566 23.10 -19.51 6.19
C THR A 566 24.36 -18.82 6.71
N ASP A 567 25.18 -19.51 7.52
CA ASP A 567 26.40 -18.93 8.10
C ASP A 567 27.40 -18.51 7.02
N ARG A 568 27.55 -19.33 5.97
CA ARG A 568 28.42 -18.99 4.83
C ARG A 568 27.89 -17.84 4.01
N ALA A 569 26.58 -17.82 3.71
CA ALA A 569 25.94 -16.73 2.99
C ALA A 569 26.06 -15.42 3.76
N ALA A 570 25.77 -15.43 5.06
CA ALA A 570 25.88 -14.27 5.94
C ALA A 570 27.32 -13.72 5.99
N ALA A 571 28.31 -14.60 6.12
CA ALA A 571 29.72 -14.20 6.13
C ALA A 571 30.17 -13.50 4.83
N LEU A 572 29.73 -14.00 3.66
CA LEU A 572 29.99 -13.34 2.37
C LEU A 572 29.24 -12.01 2.27
N VAL A 573 27.95 -12.01 2.59
CA VAL A 573 27.13 -10.78 2.55
C VAL A 573 27.72 -9.69 3.45
N ASP A 574 28.21 -10.04 4.66
CA ASP A 574 28.81 -9.09 5.58
C ASP A 574 30.18 -8.56 5.10
N ALA A 575 30.90 -9.32 4.29
CA ALA A 575 32.19 -8.93 3.71
C ALA A 575 32.06 -8.04 2.46
N LEU A 576 30.96 -8.18 1.70
CA LEU A 576 30.70 -7.45 0.46
C LEU A 576 30.23 -6.01 0.73
N THR A 577 30.55 -5.08 -0.19
CA THR A 577 30.07 -3.70 -0.13
C THR A 577 28.60 -3.59 -0.58
N ASP A 578 27.92 -2.52 -0.21
CA ASP A 578 26.54 -2.26 -0.66
C ASP A 578 26.45 -2.08 -2.18
N HIS A 579 27.54 -1.64 -2.82
CA HIS A 579 27.61 -1.54 -4.27
C HIS A 579 27.63 -2.93 -4.94
N ASP A 580 28.42 -3.86 -4.40
CA ASP A 580 28.47 -5.25 -4.88
C ASP A 580 27.12 -5.94 -4.69
N LEU A 581 26.48 -5.70 -3.54
CA LEU A 581 25.19 -6.27 -3.19
C LEU A 581 23.99 -5.67 -3.95
N ALA A 582 24.18 -4.51 -4.63
CA ALA A 582 23.08 -3.86 -5.34
C ALA A 582 22.48 -4.74 -6.47
N SER A 583 23.28 -5.64 -7.05
CA SER A 583 22.81 -6.63 -8.04
C SER A 583 22.14 -7.87 -7.43
N LEU A 584 22.23 -8.05 -6.10
CA LEU A 584 21.88 -9.27 -5.38
C LEU A 584 20.62 -9.16 -4.50
N CYS A 585 19.75 -8.19 -4.75
CA CYS A 585 18.65 -7.92 -3.82
C CYS A 585 17.70 -9.12 -3.60
N GLU A 586 17.40 -9.94 -4.60
CA GLU A 586 16.51 -11.10 -4.43
C GLU A 586 17.12 -12.23 -3.61
N PRO A 587 18.36 -12.70 -3.90
CA PRO A 587 19.03 -13.64 -3.03
C PRO A 587 19.18 -13.16 -1.59
N PHE A 588 19.36 -11.84 -1.39
CA PHE A 588 19.42 -11.21 -0.08
C PHE A 588 18.14 -11.38 0.74
N VAL A 589 16.97 -11.27 0.07
CA VAL A 589 15.66 -11.60 0.67
C VAL A 589 15.68 -13.03 1.25
N ARG A 590 16.25 -13.99 0.50
CA ARG A 590 16.24 -15.40 0.89
C ARG A 590 17.09 -15.66 2.12
N LEU A 591 18.20 -14.96 2.30
CA LEU A 591 19.00 -15.02 3.51
C LEU A 591 18.19 -14.56 4.72
N GLY A 592 17.55 -13.40 4.65
CA GLY A 592 16.76 -12.86 5.76
C GLY A 592 15.59 -13.80 6.15
N TRP A 593 14.89 -14.38 5.16
CA TRP A 593 13.84 -15.35 5.43
C TRP A 593 14.37 -16.67 5.99
N ALA A 594 15.53 -17.16 5.51
CA ALA A 594 16.16 -18.35 6.09
C ALA A 594 16.51 -18.13 7.57
N GLU A 595 17.08 -16.97 7.91
CA GLU A 595 17.40 -16.58 9.28
C GLU A 595 16.15 -16.43 10.14
N ALA A 596 15.07 -15.79 9.62
CA ALA A 596 13.81 -15.65 10.34
C ALA A 596 13.17 -17.00 10.67
N PHE A 597 13.13 -17.95 9.71
CA PHE A 597 12.61 -19.30 9.94
C PHE A 597 13.52 -20.18 10.80
N GLN A 598 14.82 -19.88 10.88
CA GLN A 598 15.75 -20.49 11.84
C GLN A 598 15.72 -19.79 13.22
N GLU A 599 14.79 -18.84 13.40
CA GLU A 599 14.60 -18.05 14.63
C GLU A 599 15.82 -17.18 15.00
N ARG A 600 16.64 -16.81 14.01
CA ARG A 600 17.78 -15.89 14.13
C ARG A 600 17.33 -14.45 13.88
N TYR A 601 16.44 -13.95 14.74
CA TYR A 601 15.71 -12.70 14.49
C TYR A 601 16.60 -11.47 14.38
N ALA A 602 17.67 -11.37 15.16
CA ALA A 602 18.60 -10.24 15.10
C ALA A 602 19.36 -10.17 13.76
N ASP A 603 19.80 -11.33 13.25
CA ASP A 603 20.48 -11.42 11.95
C ASP A 603 19.49 -11.13 10.81
N ALA A 604 18.29 -11.72 10.86
CA ALA A 604 17.24 -11.50 9.88
C ALA A 604 16.85 -10.01 9.79
N GLU A 605 16.68 -9.32 10.92
CA GLU A 605 16.38 -7.88 10.94
C GLU A 605 17.53 -7.06 10.37
N ARG A 606 18.76 -7.34 10.76
CA ARG A 606 19.96 -6.64 10.28
C ARG A 606 20.13 -6.77 8.76
N HIS A 607 19.96 -7.99 8.22
CA HIS A 607 20.05 -8.22 6.79
C HIS A 607 18.87 -7.64 6.02
N ALA A 608 17.65 -7.72 6.57
CA ALA A 608 16.48 -7.07 5.98
C ALA A 608 16.65 -5.55 5.93
N ASP A 609 17.15 -4.91 6.98
CA ASP A 609 17.41 -3.46 7.00
C ASP A 609 18.46 -3.04 5.98
N ARG A 610 19.55 -3.79 5.87
CA ARG A 610 20.57 -3.56 4.87
C ARG A 610 20.01 -3.74 3.45
N GLY A 611 19.27 -4.82 3.21
CA GLY A 611 18.58 -5.08 1.94
C GLY A 611 17.57 -3.99 1.57
N LEU A 612 16.78 -3.51 2.53
CA LEU A 612 15.84 -2.39 2.35
C LEU A 612 16.58 -1.10 1.96
N ALA A 613 17.70 -0.80 2.60
CA ALA A 613 18.51 0.37 2.26
C ALA A 613 19.08 0.29 0.83
N ILE A 614 19.58 -0.88 0.43
CA ILE A 614 20.13 -1.13 -0.92
C ILE A 614 19.00 -1.07 -1.97
N ALA A 615 17.90 -1.80 -1.75
CA ALA A 615 16.77 -1.86 -2.68
C ALA A 615 16.12 -0.48 -2.87
N ARG A 616 15.99 0.29 -1.79
CA ARG A 616 15.47 1.65 -1.85
C ARG A 616 16.41 2.61 -2.62
N ARG A 617 17.73 2.49 -2.45
CA ARG A 617 18.70 3.26 -3.23
C ARG A 617 18.73 2.87 -4.71
N GLY A 618 18.59 1.57 -4.99
CA GLY A 618 18.62 1.04 -6.36
C GLY A 618 17.28 1.13 -7.11
N GLY A 619 16.19 1.57 -6.47
CA GLY A 619 14.85 1.60 -7.08
C GLY A 619 14.26 0.22 -7.35
N LEU A 620 14.75 -0.85 -6.70
CA LEU A 620 14.36 -2.23 -6.93
C LEU A 620 13.05 -2.56 -6.20
N LEU A 621 11.95 -2.06 -6.71
CA LEU A 621 10.67 -2.04 -6.02
C LEU A 621 10.05 -3.41 -5.81
N TYR A 622 10.25 -4.34 -6.76
CA TYR A 622 9.69 -5.69 -6.69
C TYR A 622 10.29 -6.53 -5.53
N VAL A 623 11.46 -6.15 -5.01
CA VAL A 623 12.11 -6.80 -3.87
C VAL A 623 11.62 -6.27 -2.52
N LEU A 624 11.23 -4.99 -2.47
CA LEU A 624 10.87 -4.31 -1.23
C LEU A 624 9.78 -5.02 -0.43
N PRO A 625 8.66 -5.50 -1.02
CA PRO A 625 7.63 -6.20 -0.25
C PRO A 625 8.16 -7.40 0.52
N HIS A 626 9.04 -8.18 -0.09
CA HIS A 626 9.62 -9.37 0.55
C HIS A 626 10.53 -9.03 1.73
N LEU A 627 11.34 -7.96 1.63
CA LEU A 627 12.19 -7.50 2.73
C LEU A 627 11.38 -6.85 3.86
N LEU A 628 10.36 -6.05 3.50
CA LEU A 628 9.43 -5.47 4.46
C LEU A 628 8.69 -6.54 5.24
N LEU A 629 8.21 -7.57 4.57
CA LEU A 629 7.51 -8.69 5.21
C LEU A 629 8.45 -9.57 6.03
N CYS A 630 9.68 -9.79 5.59
CA CYS A 630 10.69 -10.48 6.40
C CYS A 630 10.90 -9.74 7.73
N LYS A 631 11.08 -8.43 7.69
CA LYS A 631 11.19 -7.61 8.90
C LYS A 631 9.89 -7.60 9.71
N ALA A 632 8.72 -7.50 9.06
CA ALA A 632 7.42 -7.57 9.72
C ALA A 632 7.24 -8.91 10.46
N GLN A 633 7.64 -10.03 9.85
CA GLN A 633 7.62 -11.36 10.48
C GLN A 633 8.47 -11.39 11.75
N VAL A 634 9.69 -10.83 11.72
CA VAL A 634 10.53 -10.69 12.93
C VAL A 634 9.83 -9.84 13.99
N HIS A 635 9.20 -8.73 13.58
CA HIS A 635 8.47 -7.86 14.51
C HIS A 635 7.23 -8.53 15.10
N ILE A 636 6.51 -9.38 14.35
CA ILE A 636 5.40 -10.18 14.88
C ILE A 636 5.93 -11.15 15.95
N GLN A 637 7.00 -11.90 15.66
CA GLN A 637 7.57 -12.88 16.60
C GLN A 637 8.10 -12.23 17.87
N THR A 638 8.63 -11.02 17.78
CA THR A 638 9.15 -10.23 18.90
C THR A 638 8.13 -9.27 19.50
N LEU A 639 6.84 -9.36 19.08
CA LEU A 639 5.73 -8.54 19.59
C LEU A 639 5.95 -7.01 19.43
N ARG A 640 6.40 -6.58 18.25
CA ARG A 640 6.48 -5.15 17.86
C ARG A 640 5.40 -4.88 16.81
N LEU A 641 4.12 -5.01 17.21
CA LEU A 641 3.00 -5.14 16.26
C LEU A 641 2.67 -3.87 15.49
N ASP A 642 2.77 -2.69 16.11
CA ASP A 642 2.53 -1.42 15.41
C ASP A 642 3.48 -1.29 14.22
N SER A 643 4.77 -1.55 14.44
CA SER A 643 5.75 -1.53 13.36
C SER A 643 5.56 -2.67 12.34
N ALA A 644 5.09 -3.85 12.77
CA ALA A 644 4.78 -4.94 11.85
C ALA A 644 3.64 -4.58 10.88
N VAL A 645 2.59 -3.92 11.40
CA VAL A 645 1.46 -3.44 10.58
C VAL A 645 1.92 -2.34 9.62
N GLU A 646 2.71 -1.36 10.08
CA GLU A 646 3.26 -0.30 9.22
C GLU A 646 4.09 -0.87 8.06
N LEU A 647 4.96 -1.85 8.34
CA LEU A 647 5.77 -2.52 7.33
C LEU A 647 4.90 -3.29 6.31
N ALA A 648 3.85 -3.96 6.80
CA ALA A 648 2.92 -4.68 5.94
C ALA A 648 2.06 -3.74 5.09
N ASP A 649 1.67 -2.56 5.60
CA ASP A 649 0.96 -1.52 4.86
C ASP A 649 1.83 -0.92 3.73
N GLU A 650 3.11 -0.66 4.00
CA GLU A 650 4.07 -0.24 2.96
C GLU A 650 4.19 -1.33 1.89
N ALA A 651 4.33 -2.60 2.30
CA ALA A 651 4.41 -3.74 1.37
C ALA A 651 3.14 -3.89 0.52
N GLU A 652 1.95 -3.72 1.10
CA GLU A 652 0.67 -3.77 0.39
C GLU A 652 0.57 -2.68 -0.67
N THR A 653 0.98 -1.47 -0.33
CA THR A 653 1.00 -0.34 -1.26
C THR A 653 1.82 -0.66 -2.51
N ILE A 654 3.01 -1.21 -2.30
CA ILE A 654 3.93 -1.58 -3.37
C ILE A 654 3.35 -2.74 -4.20
N ALA A 655 2.83 -3.79 -3.55
CA ALA A 655 2.28 -4.95 -4.23
C ALA A 655 1.07 -4.59 -5.11
N ARG A 656 0.18 -3.72 -4.63
CA ARG A 656 -0.94 -3.19 -5.44
C ARG A 656 -0.44 -2.34 -6.62
N GLY A 657 0.63 -1.57 -6.45
CA GLY A 657 1.28 -0.81 -7.52
C GLY A 657 1.94 -1.70 -8.58
N ILE A 658 2.51 -2.83 -8.19
CA ILE A 658 3.11 -3.83 -9.09
C ILE A 658 2.01 -4.60 -9.87
N GLY A 659 0.81 -4.77 -9.29
CA GLY A 659 -0.31 -5.47 -9.92
C GLY A 659 -0.11 -6.99 -10.01
N SER A 660 0.64 -7.59 -9.07
CA SER A 660 0.80 -9.04 -8.93
C SER A 660 -0.15 -9.58 -7.88
N ASP A 661 -1.16 -10.34 -8.30
CA ASP A 661 -2.15 -10.96 -7.39
C ASP A 661 -1.48 -11.91 -6.38
N GLU A 662 -0.44 -12.60 -6.79
CA GLU A 662 0.29 -13.54 -5.96
C GLU A 662 1.11 -12.83 -4.88
N LEU A 663 1.85 -11.79 -5.25
CA LEU A 663 2.57 -10.96 -4.28
C LEU A 663 1.59 -10.29 -3.31
N LEU A 664 0.45 -9.81 -3.82
CA LEU A 664 -0.60 -9.22 -3.00
C LEU A 664 -1.17 -10.23 -2.00
N ALA A 665 -1.44 -11.47 -2.43
CA ALA A 665 -1.90 -12.53 -1.55
C ALA A 665 -0.92 -12.79 -0.39
N PHE A 666 0.39 -12.84 -0.68
CA PHE A 666 1.42 -13.03 0.33
C PHE A 666 1.50 -11.85 1.31
N VAL A 667 1.42 -10.63 0.78
CA VAL A 667 1.44 -9.41 1.61
C VAL A 667 0.22 -9.35 2.53
N LEU A 668 -0.98 -9.56 1.98
CA LEU A 668 -2.22 -9.54 2.75
C LEU A 668 -2.25 -10.64 3.82
N ALA A 669 -1.72 -11.83 3.52
CA ALA A 669 -1.63 -12.92 4.50
C ALA A 669 -0.74 -12.53 5.70
N ASN A 670 0.43 -11.94 5.45
CA ASN A 670 1.33 -11.47 6.52
C ASN A 670 0.74 -10.27 7.29
N LYS A 671 0.06 -9.35 6.58
CA LYS A 671 -0.67 -8.24 7.21
C LYS A 671 -1.78 -8.76 8.13
N ALA A 672 -2.57 -9.72 7.66
CA ALA A 672 -3.60 -10.36 8.47
C ALA A 672 -3.00 -11.03 9.72
N TYR A 673 -1.82 -11.64 9.59
CA TYR A 673 -1.12 -12.24 10.73
C TYR A 673 -0.72 -11.20 11.78
N ALA A 674 -0.19 -10.05 11.38
CA ALA A 674 0.10 -8.95 12.29
C ALA A 674 -1.20 -8.42 12.95
N LEU A 675 -2.24 -8.15 12.14
CA LEU A 675 -3.52 -7.65 12.60
C LEU A 675 -4.23 -8.61 13.55
N THR A 676 -4.06 -9.94 13.37
CA THR A 676 -4.64 -10.96 14.26
C THR A 676 -4.30 -10.73 15.74
N TYR A 677 -3.19 -10.08 16.01
CA TYR A 677 -2.77 -9.74 17.37
C TYR A 677 -2.88 -8.25 17.71
N ALA A 678 -2.76 -7.38 16.68
CA ALA A 678 -2.73 -5.93 16.87
C ALA A 678 -4.11 -5.31 17.11
N VAL A 679 -5.19 -5.90 16.60
CA VAL A 679 -6.55 -5.37 16.77
C VAL A 679 -7.21 -5.90 18.06
N PRO A 680 -8.23 -5.19 18.61
CA PRO A 680 -8.99 -5.67 19.75
C PRO A 680 -9.72 -7.00 19.48
N PRO A 681 -10.06 -7.78 20.53
CA PRO A 681 -11.01 -8.88 20.39
C PRO A 681 -12.30 -8.41 19.71
N ASP A 682 -12.89 -9.25 18.84
CA ASP A 682 -14.11 -9.00 18.08
C ASP A 682 -14.00 -7.98 16.93
N ASP A 683 -12.82 -7.42 16.65
CA ASP A 683 -12.59 -6.60 15.46
C ASP A 683 -12.46 -7.52 14.21
N PRO A 684 -13.29 -7.33 13.17
CA PRO A 684 -13.30 -8.21 11.99
C PRO A 684 -12.15 -7.94 11.02
N THR A 685 -11.35 -6.89 11.22
CA THR A 685 -10.36 -6.42 10.23
C THR A 685 -9.34 -7.51 9.88
N ALA A 686 -8.77 -8.20 10.88
CA ALA A 686 -7.80 -9.26 10.64
C ALA A 686 -8.37 -10.40 9.78
N LEU A 687 -9.59 -10.84 10.10
CA LEU A 687 -10.25 -11.92 9.36
C LEU A 687 -10.62 -11.47 7.95
N THR A 688 -11.11 -10.25 7.77
CA THR A 688 -11.44 -9.68 6.45
C THR A 688 -10.20 -9.62 5.55
N VAL A 689 -9.06 -9.17 6.07
CA VAL A 689 -7.80 -9.13 5.31
C VAL A 689 -7.29 -10.54 5.00
N ALA A 690 -7.44 -11.50 5.92
CA ALA A 690 -7.07 -12.90 5.67
C ALA A 690 -7.95 -13.54 4.59
N GLU A 691 -9.23 -13.22 4.54
CA GLU A 691 -10.15 -13.68 3.48
C GLU A 691 -9.79 -13.04 2.12
N GLU A 692 -9.44 -11.77 2.10
CA GLU A 692 -8.94 -11.10 0.89
C GLU A 692 -7.64 -11.77 0.41
N ALA A 693 -6.73 -12.14 1.32
CA ALA A 693 -5.49 -12.83 0.98
C ALA A 693 -5.73 -14.17 0.27
N VAL A 694 -6.62 -15.02 0.80
CA VAL A 694 -6.94 -16.31 0.16
C VAL A 694 -7.74 -16.13 -1.14
N ALA A 695 -8.54 -15.07 -1.25
CA ALA A 695 -9.23 -14.73 -2.50
C ALA A 695 -8.23 -14.29 -3.59
N ALA A 696 -7.24 -13.49 -3.25
CA ALA A 696 -6.16 -13.09 -4.15
C ALA A 696 -5.28 -14.28 -4.56
N ALA A 697 -5.00 -15.23 -3.64
CA ALA A 697 -4.28 -16.46 -3.94
C ALA A 697 -5.03 -17.38 -4.92
N GLY A 698 -6.34 -17.23 -5.03
CA GLY A 698 -7.18 -17.98 -5.97
C GLY A 698 -7.19 -19.49 -5.70
N MET A 699 -7.31 -20.29 -6.77
CA MET A 699 -7.29 -21.76 -6.72
C MET A 699 -5.88 -22.35 -6.82
N GLY A 700 -4.84 -21.52 -6.69
CA GLY A 700 -3.45 -21.92 -6.81
C GLY A 700 -3.03 -22.94 -5.74
N THR A 701 -2.12 -23.84 -6.12
CA THR A 701 -1.43 -24.76 -5.20
C THR A 701 -0.01 -24.28 -4.89
N SER A 702 0.26 -23.02 -5.14
CA SER A 702 1.56 -22.41 -4.86
C SER A 702 1.83 -22.32 -3.37
N TRP A 703 3.09 -22.22 -3.01
CA TRP A 703 3.52 -22.01 -1.63
C TRP A 703 2.83 -20.81 -0.96
N TRP A 704 2.62 -19.73 -1.70
CA TRP A 704 1.94 -18.52 -1.24
C TRP A 704 0.48 -18.77 -0.86
N ALA A 705 -0.22 -19.59 -1.68
CA ALA A 705 -1.59 -19.97 -1.40
C ALA A 705 -1.66 -20.81 -0.11
N SER A 706 -0.74 -21.76 0.08
CA SER A 706 -0.67 -22.57 1.31
C SER A 706 -0.45 -21.70 2.55
N ILE A 707 0.47 -20.75 2.52
CA ILE A 707 0.71 -19.81 3.63
C ILE A 707 -0.54 -18.97 3.92
N ALA A 708 -1.21 -18.42 2.90
CA ALA A 708 -2.42 -17.63 3.11
C ALA A 708 -3.51 -18.44 3.82
N TRP A 709 -3.70 -19.71 3.43
CA TRP A 709 -4.64 -20.61 4.12
C TRP A 709 -4.21 -20.95 5.55
N CYS A 710 -2.92 -21.14 5.82
CA CYS A 710 -2.40 -21.39 7.17
C CYS A 710 -2.63 -20.18 8.08
N LEU A 711 -2.35 -18.97 7.60
CA LEU A 711 -2.54 -17.76 8.38
C LEU A 711 -4.03 -17.40 8.57
N LEU A 712 -4.89 -17.71 7.58
CA LEU A 712 -6.33 -17.66 7.77
C LEU A 712 -6.78 -18.64 8.87
N ALA A 713 -6.28 -19.90 8.85
CA ALA A 713 -6.62 -20.88 9.87
C ALA A 713 -6.27 -20.37 11.28
N HIS A 714 -5.13 -19.69 11.41
CA HIS A 714 -4.68 -19.12 12.66
C HIS A 714 -5.62 -17.98 13.16
N ALA A 715 -5.99 -17.06 12.29
CA ALA A 715 -6.95 -16.00 12.61
C ALA A 715 -8.32 -16.56 13.01
N VAL A 716 -8.79 -17.60 12.32
CA VAL A 716 -10.07 -18.27 12.55
C VAL A 716 -10.07 -19.03 13.90
N VAL A 717 -8.94 -19.61 14.32
CA VAL A 717 -8.81 -20.22 15.67
C VAL A 717 -9.07 -19.20 16.77
N LEU A 718 -8.45 -18.02 16.68
CA LEU A 718 -8.65 -16.95 17.67
C LEU A 718 -10.08 -16.38 17.64
N ALA A 719 -10.75 -16.46 16.51
CA ALA A 719 -12.18 -16.15 16.38
C ALA A 719 -13.10 -17.27 16.91
N GLY A 720 -12.56 -18.43 17.29
CA GLY A 720 -13.30 -19.56 17.90
C GLY A 720 -14.03 -20.48 16.92
N ASP A 721 -13.84 -20.34 15.61
CA ASP A 721 -14.47 -21.21 14.58
C ASP A 721 -13.56 -22.40 14.23
N MET A 722 -13.53 -23.40 15.09
CA MET A 722 -12.65 -24.57 14.97
C MET A 722 -12.90 -25.41 13.71
N PRO A 723 -14.14 -25.68 13.26
CA PRO A 723 -14.39 -26.41 12.01
C PRO A 723 -13.81 -25.68 10.79
N ARG A 724 -13.96 -24.37 10.74
CA ARG A 724 -13.41 -23.54 9.65
C ARG A 724 -11.88 -23.52 9.67
N ALA A 725 -11.27 -23.41 10.84
CA ALA A 725 -9.81 -23.44 11.00
C ALA A 725 -9.23 -24.77 10.49
N ARG A 726 -9.81 -25.92 10.89
CA ARG A 726 -9.45 -27.26 10.39
C ARG A 726 -9.58 -27.34 8.88
N GLY A 727 -10.68 -26.85 8.31
CA GLY A 727 -10.91 -26.83 6.86
C GLY A 727 -9.86 -26.01 6.12
N ALA A 728 -9.45 -24.87 6.67
CA ALA A 728 -8.40 -24.02 6.09
C ALA A 728 -7.02 -24.72 6.09
N VAL A 729 -6.65 -25.42 7.18
CA VAL A 729 -5.40 -26.21 7.24
C VAL A 729 -5.38 -27.30 6.18
N PHE A 730 -6.46 -28.09 6.03
CA PHE A 730 -6.52 -29.13 4.99
C PHE A 730 -6.57 -28.55 3.57
N ARG A 731 -7.10 -27.36 3.40
CA ARG A 731 -7.02 -26.65 2.12
C ARG A 731 -5.59 -26.23 1.81
N ALA A 732 -4.81 -25.80 2.82
CA ALA A 732 -3.41 -25.43 2.68
C ALA A 732 -2.50 -26.60 2.30
N GLY A 733 -2.66 -27.74 2.97
CA GLY A 733 -1.69 -28.83 2.90
C GLY A 733 -2.17 -30.18 2.43
N GLY A 734 -3.47 -30.36 2.24
CA GLY A 734 -4.08 -31.68 2.05
C GLY A 734 -4.18 -32.46 3.38
N GLU A 735 -4.71 -33.66 3.35
CA GLU A 735 -4.89 -34.52 4.54
C GLU A 735 -3.55 -34.89 5.20
N ASP A 736 -2.50 -35.05 4.40
CA ASP A 736 -1.15 -35.42 4.86
C ASP A 736 -0.25 -34.22 5.14
N LEU A 737 -0.75 -33.00 4.98
CA LEU A 737 -0.03 -31.72 5.12
C LEU A 737 1.20 -31.60 4.20
N LEU A 738 1.22 -32.30 3.06
CA LEU A 738 2.37 -32.29 2.13
C LEU A 738 2.53 -30.94 1.42
N GLY A 739 1.45 -30.16 1.27
CA GLY A 739 1.50 -28.79 0.71
C GLY A 739 2.05 -27.74 1.67
N ILE A 740 2.34 -28.11 2.93
CA ILE A 740 2.90 -27.20 3.94
C ILE A 740 4.37 -27.56 4.16
N GLN A 741 5.23 -26.53 4.23
CA GLN A 741 6.66 -26.77 4.46
C GLN A 741 6.90 -27.48 5.80
N PRO A 742 7.83 -28.47 5.82
CA PRO A 742 8.19 -29.19 7.05
C PRO A 742 8.55 -28.27 8.22
N SER A 743 9.26 -27.18 7.96
CA SER A 743 9.73 -26.27 9.02
C SER A 743 8.62 -25.57 9.83
N VAL A 744 7.38 -25.53 9.36
CA VAL A 744 6.25 -24.88 10.05
C VAL A 744 5.11 -25.83 10.41
N ARG A 745 5.18 -27.09 10.02
CA ARG A 745 4.10 -28.07 10.22
C ARG A 745 3.70 -28.25 11.68
N PRO A 746 4.62 -28.36 12.67
CA PRO A 746 4.22 -28.53 14.07
C PRO A 746 3.29 -27.43 14.57
N LEU A 747 3.55 -26.18 14.18
CA LEU A 747 2.70 -25.03 14.52
C LEU A 747 1.30 -25.14 13.89
N VAL A 748 1.21 -25.64 12.67
CA VAL A 748 -0.07 -25.88 11.98
C VAL A 748 -0.80 -27.10 12.56
N MET A 749 -0.08 -28.14 12.99
CA MET A 749 -0.66 -29.30 13.67
C MET A 749 -1.29 -28.93 15.00
N GLU A 750 -0.77 -27.93 15.72
CA GLU A 750 -1.39 -27.40 16.94
C GLU A 750 -2.82 -26.93 16.68
N VAL A 751 -3.08 -26.29 15.53
CA VAL A 751 -4.45 -25.89 15.11
C VAL A 751 -5.36 -27.13 14.96
N LEU A 752 -4.84 -28.21 14.39
CA LEU A 752 -5.59 -29.46 14.22
C LEU A 752 -5.87 -30.14 15.57
N VAL A 753 -4.89 -30.12 16.50
CA VAL A 753 -5.05 -30.65 17.86
C VAL A 753 -6.13 -29.87 18.60
N VAL A 754 -6.03 -28.55 18.64
CA VAL A 754 -7.02 -27.69 19.31
C VAL A 754 -8.42 -27.90 18.72
N SER A 755 -8.52 -27.96 17.39
CA SER A 755 -9.79 -28.19 16.70
C SER A 755 -10.37 -29.58 17.01
N ALA A 756 -9.54 -30.63 17.06
CA ALA A 756 -9.98 -31.97 17.37
C ALA A 756 -10.43 -32.12 18.84
N VAL A 757 -9.69 -31.53 19.78
CA VAL A 757 -10.08 -31.49 21.20
C VAL A 757 -11.43 -30.77 21.38
N ALA A 758 -11.62 -29.64 20.68
CA ALA A 758 -12.85 -28.86 20.80
C ALA A 758 -14.12 -29.61 20.35
N VAL A 759 -13.98 -30.58 19.43
CA VAL A 759 -15.11 -31.41 18.96
C VAL A 759 -15.13 -32.80 19.60
N GLY A 760 -14.23 -33.09 20.56
CA GLY A 760 -14.18 -34.38 21.28
C GLY A 760 -13.48 -35.51 20.53
N GLU A 761 -12.79 -35.24 19.44
CA GLU A 761 -12.03 -36.23 18.64
C GLU A 761 -10.63 -36.51 19.25
N THR A 762 -10.59 -36.97 20.51
CA THR A 762 -9.35 -37.11 21.32
C THR A 762 -8.30 -38.00 20.67
N ASP A 763 -8.69 -39.08 19.99
CA ASP A 763 -7.75 -39.98 19.29
C ASP A 763 -7.08 -39.31 18.09
N ALA A 764 -7.82 -38.47 17.37
CA ALA A 764 -7.27 -37.65 16.29
C ALA A 764 -6.32 -36.59 16.81
N ALA A 765 -6.68 -35.95 17.92
CA ALA A 765 -5.82 -34.97 18.61
C ALA A 765 -4.48 -35.59 19.02
N ARG A 766 -4.49 -36.77 19.67
CA ARG A 766 -3.25 -37.47 20.08
C ARG A 766 -2.36 -37.81 18.88
N LYS A 767 -2.94 -38.26 17.78
CA LYS A 767 -2.17 -38.58 16.55
C LYS A 767 -1.46 -37.32 16.00
N TRP A 768 -2.17 -36.19 15.94
CA TRP A 768 -1.58 -34.93 15.49
C TRP A 768 -0.54 -34.39 16.46
N ALA A 769 -0.76 -34.50 17.77
CA ALA A 769 0.21 -34.09 18.79
C ALA A 769 1.50 -34.92 18.73
N GLU A 770 1.39 -36.24 18.55
CA GLU A 770 2.55 -37.13 18.42
C GLU A 770 3.35 -36.82 17.15
N ARG A 771 2.66 -36.62 16.04
CA ARG A 771 3.32 -36.22 14.79
C ARG A 771 3.99 -34.84 14.91
N ALA A 772 3.35 -33.87 15.57
CA ALA A 772 3.93 -32.56 15.84
C ALA A 772 5.21 -32.68 16.68
N ARG A 773 5.23 -33.57 17.68
CA ARG A 773 6.42 -33.84 18.51
C ARG A 773 7.57 -34.44 17.67
N GLU A 774 7.29 -35.47 16.85
CA GLU A 774 8.30 -36.10 16.00
C GLU A 774 8.93 -35.12 15.00
N GLU A 775 8.09 -34.28 14.34
CA GLU A 775 8.57 -33.28 13.40
C GLU A 775 9.33 -32.14 14.13
N ALA A 776 8.86 -31.68 15.28
CA ALA A 776 9.53 -30.66 16.08
C ALA A 776 10.90 -31.11 16.63
N ASP A 777 11.01 -32.39 17.07
CA ASP A 777 12.27 -32.97 17.53
C ASP A 777 13.30 -33.02 16.38
N ARG A 778 12.85 -33.35 15.15
CA ARG A 778 13.70 -33.36 13.95
C ARG A 778 14.19 -31.95 13.61
N LEU A 779 13.33 -30.96 13.70
CA LEU A 779 13.66 -29.57 13.38
C LEU A 779 14.60 -28.94 14.41
N GLY A 780 14.41 -29.25 15.69
CA GLY A 780 15.20 -28.66 16.79
C GLY A 780 15.03 -27.16 16.89
N LEU A 781 13.87 -26.61 16.46
CA LEU A 781 13.52 -25.20 16.56
C LEU A 781 12.66 -24.95 17.81
N PRO A 782 13.06 -24.01 18.69
CA PRO A 782 12.36 -23.72 19.95
C PRO A 782 10.86 -23.46 19.80
N THR A 783 10.45 -22.65 18.84
CA THR A 783 9.02 -22.35 18.61
C THR A 783 8.23 -23.59 18.20
N GLN A 784 8.82 -24.48 17.36
CA GLN A 784 8.15 -25.71 16.91
C GLN A 784 8.06 -26.72 18.07
N ARG A 785 9.07 -26.79 18.92
CA ARG A 785 9.06 -27.62 20.15
C ARG A 785 8.00 -27.12 21.14
N ALA A 786 7.94 -25.81 21.37
CA ALA A 786 6.92 -25.21 22.22
C ALA A 786 5.49 -25.49 21.71
N SER A 787 5.28 -25.45 20.39
CA SER A 787 3.99 -25.83 19.77
C SER A 787 3.64 -27.29 20.00
N ALA A 788 4.61 -28.20 19.86
CA ALA A 788 4.40 -29.62 20.17
C ALA A 788 4.09 -29.87 21.64
N LEU A 789 4.75 -29.16 22.57
CA LEU A 789 4.48 -29.22 24.01
C LEU A 789 3.06 -28.72 24.33
N ARG A 790 2.61 -27.61 23.73
CA ARG A 790 1.24 -27.11 23.90
C ARG A 790 0.23 -28.08 23.31
N SER A 791 0.55 -28.67 22.16
CA SER A 791 -0.29 -29.72 21.54
C SER A 791 -0.50 -30.93 22.47
N ALA A 792 0.58 -31.42 23.11
CA ALA A 792 0.49 -32.49 24.09
C ALA A 792 -0.29 -32.06 25.36
N ALA A 793 -0.09 -30.80 25.81
CA ALA A 793 -0.84 -30.27 26.95
C ALA A 793 -2.35 -30.21 26.69
N HIS A 794 -2.78 -29.85 25.48
CA HIS A 794 -4.21 -29.90 25.10
C HIS A 794 -4.79 -31.31 25.19
N CYS A 795 -4.02 -32.34 24.80
CA CYS A 795 -4.45 -33.74 24.93
C CYS A 795 -4.57 -34.16 26.40
N LEU A 796 -3.58 -33.82 27.26
CA LEU A 796 -3.62 -34.12 28.69
C LEU A 796 -4.79 -33.43 29.39
N LEU A 797 -5.11 -32.19 29.00
CA LEU A 797 -6.28 -31.49 29.50
C LEU A 797 -7.59 -32.20 29.14
N ALA A 798 -7.69 -32.74 27.93
CA ALA A 798 -8.85 -33.53 27.50
C ALA A 798 -8.97 -34.84 28.30
N ASP A 799 -7.85 -35.39 28.77
CA ASP A 799 -7.79 -36.57 29.65
C ASP A 799 -7.97 -36.23 31.16
N GLY A 800 -8.02 -34.93 31.50
CA GLY A 800 -8.18 -34.45 32.89
C GLY A 800 -6.90 -34.35 33.69
N ASP A 801 -5.73 -34.58 33.09
CA ASP A 801 -4.43 -34.44 33.75
C ASP A 801 -3.90 -33.01 33.70
N VAL A 802 -4.48 -32.14 34.50
CA VAL A 802 -4.14 -30.73 34.57
C VAL A 802 -2.71 -30.50 35.04
N ALA A 803 -2.21 -31.33 35.95
CA ALA A 803 -0.87 -31.16 36.55
C ALA A 803 0.23 -31.38 35.50
N ALA A 804 0.17 -32.49 34.76
CA ALA A 804 1.11 -32.75 33.66
C ALA A 804 0.97 -31.71 32.50
N ALA A 805 -0.23 -31.24 32.23
CA ALA A 805 -0.43 -30.18 31.24
C ALA A 805 0.25 -28.86 31.61
N VAL A 806 0.21 -28.47 32.90
CA VAL A 806 0.90 -27.27 33.41
C VAL A 806 2.41 -27.37 33.20
N GLU A 807 3.03 -28.52 33.53
CA GLU A 807 4.48 -28.73 33.35
C GLU A 807 4.87 -28.51 31.84
N LEU A 808 4.14 -29.07 30.90
CA LEU A 808 4.42 -28.91 29.47
C LEU A 808 4.25 -27.46 28.98
N VAL A 809 3.24 -26.76 29.45
CA VAL A 809 3.03 -25.37 29.03
C VAL A 809 4.07 -24.43 29.64
N GLU A 810 4.54 -24.69 30.89
CA GLU A 810 5.64 -23.93 31.46
C GLU A 810 6.96 -24.20 30.74
N GLU A 811 7.22 -25.44 30.33
CA GLU A 811 8.37 -25.78 29.49
C GLU A 811 8.30 -25.04 28.14
N ALA A 812 7.13 -25.03 27.50
CA ALA A 812 6.90 -24.30 26.25
C ALA A 812 7.17 -22.79 26.40
N ALA A 813 6.69 -22.18 27.48
CA ALA A 813 6.96 -20.77 27.77
C ALA A 813 8.46 -20.50 28.04
N ALA A 814 9.15 -21.36 28.74
CA ALA A 814 10.58 -21.23 29.03
C ALA A 814 11.42 -21.41 27.74
N GLU A 815 11.04 -22.31 26.85
CA GLU A 815 11.71 -22.54 25.57
C GLU A 815 11.66 -21.30 24.67
N THR A 816 10.47 -20.73 24.50
CA THR A 816 10.25 -19.52 23.68
C THR A 816 10.85 -18.26 24.30
N ALA A 817 10.83 -18.12 25.62
CA ALA A 817 11.47 -17.01 26.32
C ALA A 817 12.99 -16.98 26.12
N ARG A 818 13.67 -18.17 26.19
CA ARG A 818 15.13 -18.29 25.96
C ARG A 818 15.50 -17.88 24.53
N GLN A 819 14.64 -18.13 23.55
CA GLN A 819 14.85 -17.79 22.14
C GLN A 819 14.48 -16.33 21.80
N GLY A 820 13.74 -15.65 22.67
CA GLY A 820 13.24 -14.29 22.40
C GLY A 820 12.01 -14.25 21.50
N THR A 821 11.30 -15.37 21.36
CA THR A 821 10.03 -15.44 20.61
C THR A 821 8.88 -14.99 21.52
N VAL A 822 8.78 -13.69 21.71
CA VAL A 822 7.91 -13.06 22.72
C VAL A 822 6.44 -13.36 22.48
N LEU A 823 6.02 -13.46 21.21
CA LEU A 823 4.65 -13.83 20.84
C LEU A 823 4.25 -15.18 21.43
N TRP A 824 5.06 -16.21 21.22
CA TRP A 824 4.75 -17.57 21.66
C TRP A 824 5.03 -17.79 23.15
N GLU A 825 5.95 -17.03 23.78
CA GLU A 825 6.06 -16.93 25.24
C GLU A 825 4.74 -16.43 25.81
N THR A 826 4.23 -15.30 25.31
CA THR A 826 2.98 -14.70 25.78
C THR A 826 1.80 -15.67 25.63
N PHE A 827 1.72 -16.34 24.48
CA PHE A 827 0.64 -17.29 24.20
C PHE A 827 0.69 -18.49 25.16
N SER A 828 1.88 -19.06 25.39
CA SER A 828 2.08 -20.17 26.33
C SER A 828 1.73 -19.77 27.77
N LEU A 829 2.15 -18.58 28.21
CA LEU A 829 1.80 -18.06 29.53
C LEU A 829 0.31 -17.85 29.74
N LEU A 830 -0.41 -17.33 28.71
CA LEU A 830 -1.87 -17.14 28.74
C LEU A 830 -2.63 -18.48 28.81
N LEU A 831 -2.12 -19.50 28.13
CA LEU A 831 -2.67 -20.84 28.22
C LEU A 831 -2.41 -21.45 29.60
N GLY A 832 -1.20 -21.28 30.15
CA GLY A 832 -0.75 -21.88 31.40
C GLY A 832 -1.36 -21.23 32.63
N ALA A 833 -1.54 -19.92 32.69
CA ALA A 833 -1.96 -19.21 33.87
C ALA A 833 -3.28 -19.75 34.51
N PRO A 834 -4.40 -19.93 33.75
CA PRO A 834 -5.63 -20.49 34.30
C PRO A 834 -5.49 -21.95 34.70
N LEU A 835 -4.64 -22.73 34.03
CA LEU A 835 -4.38 -24.13 34.34
C LEU A 835 -3.60 -24.26 35.62
N THR A 836 -2.57 -23.45 35.84
CA THR A 836 -1.76 -23.38 37.07
C THR A 836 -2.60 -22.98 38.26
N ALA A 837 -3.57 -22.05 38.07
CA ALA A 837 -4.53 -21.69 39.10
C ALA A 837 -5.45 -22.88 39.47
N ALA A 838 -5.97 -23.59 38.46
CA ALA A 838 -6.79 -24.78 38.62
C ALA A 838 -6.02 -25.95 39.31
N ALA A 839 -4.72 -26.08 39.09
CA ALA A 839 -3.82 -27.02 39.77
C ALA A 839 -3.50 -26.64 41.22
N GLY A 840 -4.03 -25.52 41.75
CA GLY A 840 -3.83 -25.10 43.14
C GLY A 840 -2.58 -24.27 43.40
N HIS A 841 -2.00 -23.65 42.39
CA HIS A 841 -0.80 -22.81 42.46
C HIS A 841 -1.09 -21.34 42.11
N PRO A 842 -1.89 -20.60 42.93
CA PRO A 842 -2.38 -19.26 42.55
C PRO A 842 -1.27 -18.23 42.39
N ASP A 843 -0.20 -18.26 43.21
CA ASP A 843 0.90 -17.28 43.10
C ASP A 843 1.66 -17.43 41.78
N ARG A 844 1.90 -18.68 41.35
CA ARG A 844 2.53 -18.96 40.04
C ARG A 844 1.64 -18.54 38.88
N ALA A 845 0.35 -18.83 38.98
CA ALA A 845 -0.66 -18.44 37.99
C ALA A 845 -0.71 -16.92 37.81
N GLN A 846 -0.71 -16.16 38.89
CA GLN A 846 -0.70 -14.69 38.88
C GLN A 846 0.61 -14.14 38.29
N ALA A 847 1.74 -14.75 38.60
CA ALA A 847 3.03 -14.36 37.98
C ALA A 847 3.02 -14.59 36.46
N MET A 848 2.54 -15.74 35.98
CA MET A 848 2.41 -16.05 34.56
C MET A 848 1.48 -15.07 33.87
N TRP A 849 0.29 -14.83 34.41
CA TRP A 849 -0.67 -13.89 33.88
C TRP A 849 -0.13 -12.46 33.78
N THR A 850 0.50 -11.99 34.87
CA THR A 850 1.07 -10.65 34.95
C THR A 850 2.15 -10.46 33.89
N ARG A 851 3.04 -11.45 33.73
CA ARG A 851 4.09 -11.46 32.71
C ARG A 851 3.50 -11.43 31.31
N ALA A 852 2.53 -12.29 31.01
CA ALA A 852 1.89 -12.36 29.72
C ALA A 852 1.18 -11.04 29.35
N ARG A 853 0.42 -10.48 30.29
CA ARG A 853 -0.28 -9.21 30.09
C ARG A 853 0.67 -8.04 29.87
N GLN A 854 1.80 -8.02 30.59
CA GLN A 854 2.84 -7.01 30.42
C GLN A 854 3.47 -7.11 29.03
N LEU A 855 3.85 -8.31 28.58
CA LEU A 855 4.41 -8.53 27.24
C LEU A 855 3.43 -8.10 26.15
N ALA A 856 2.15 -8.50 26.27
CA ALA A 856 1.11 -8.14 25.31
C ALA A 856 0.89 -6.62 25.24
N ALA A 857 0.79 -5.96 26.40
CA ALA A 857 0.59 -4.51 26.47
C ALA A 857 1.78 -3.71 25.92
N THR A 858 3.02 -4.14 26.22
CA THR A 858 4.23 -3.48 25.71
C THR A 858 4.38 -3.65 24.20
N GLY A 859 3.94 -4.78 23.65
CA GLY A 859 4.04 -5.10 22.23
C GLY A 859 2.87 -4.62 21.38
N GLY A 860 1.90 -3.88 21.93
CA GLY A 860 0.72 -3.44 21.20
C GLY A 860 -0.25 -4.57 20.85
N ALA A 861 -0.17 -5.74 21.54
CA ALA A 861 -0.99 -6.91 21.25
C ALA A 861 -2.37 -6.81 21.92
N LEU A 862 -3.27 -6.02 21.30
CA LEU A 862 -4.61 -5.75 21.86
C LEU A 862 -5.45 -7.02 21.99
N GLN A 863 -5.36 -7.95 21.04
CA GLN A 863 -6.02 -9.25 21.08
C GLN A 863 -5.55 -10.07 22.31
N LEU A 864 -4.24 -10.18 22.54
CA LEU A 864 -3.70 -10.93 23.66
C LEU A 864 -3.94 -10.22 24.99
N THR A 865 -3.96 -8.90 25.01
CA THR A 865 -4.33 -8.10 26.20
C THR A 865 -5.78 -8.36 26.56
N GLY A 866 -6.70 -8.34 25.58
CA GLY A 866 -8.10 -8.66 25.78
C GLY A 866 -8.31 -10.11 26.29
N LEU A 867 -7.56 -11.07 25.73
CA LEU A 867 -7.57 -12.46 26.18
C LEU A 867 -7.06 -12.57 27.63
N ALA A 868 -5.96 -11.88 27.98
CA ALA A 868 -5.46 -11.82 29.35
C ALA A 868 -6.53 -11.29 30.33
N ASP A 869 -7.19 -10.19 29.97
CA ASP A 869 -8.24 -9.58 30.79
C ASP A 869 -9.46 -10.50 30.93
N ALA A 870 -9.84 -11.24 29.89
CA ALA A 870 -10.89 -12.25 29.94
C ALA A 870 -10.53 -13.46 30.84
N LEU A 871 -9.26 -13.84 30.90
CA LEU A 871 -8.75 -14.93 31.74
C LEU A 871 -8.52 -14.53 33.21
N ARG A 872 -8.51 -13.24 33.54
CA ARG A 872 -8.23 -12.72 34.89
C ARG A 872 -9.10 -13.34 35.99
N PRO A 873 -10.44 -13.53 35.83
CA PRO A 873 -11.27 -14.17 36.85
C PRO A 873 -10.87 -15.63 37.13
N ALA A 874 -10.32 -16.33 36.13
CA ALA A 874 -9.84 -17.69 36.31
C ALA A 874 -8.55 -17.78 37.09
N VAL A 875 -7.72 -16.73 37.06
CA VAL A 875 -6.42 -16.67 37.76
C VAL A 875 -6.54 -16.09 39.18
N TYR A 876 -7.33 -15.04 39.35
CA TYR A 876 -7.46 -14.31 40.61
C TYR A 876 -8.69 -14.69 41.45
N GLY A 877 -9.58 -15.52 40.91
CA GLY A 877 -10.93 -15.67 41.46
C GLY A 877 -11.83 -14.48 41.17
N THR A 878 -13.13 -14.66 41.19
CA THR A 878 -14.07 -13.55 41.13
C THR A 878 -13.97 -12.76 42.43
N PRO A 879 -13.78 -11.40 42.40
CA PRO A 879 -13.90 -10.63 43.64
C PRO A 879 -15.23 -10.96 44.28
N ALA A 880 -15.21 -11.34 45.57
CA ALA A 880 -16.44 -11.60 46.33
C ALA A 880 -17.34 -10.36 46.21
N PRO A 881 -18.62 -10.48 45.81
CA PRO A 881 -19.53 -9.38 45.93
C PRO A 881 -19.59 -9.01 47.44
N GLU A 882 -19.47 -7.72 47.72
CA GLU A 882 -19.69 -7.21 49.07
C GLU A 882 -20.97 -7.82 49.64
N ALA A 883 -20.87 -8.43 50.82
CA ALA A 883 -21.90 -9.21 51.45
C ALA A 883 -23.14 -8.34 51.69
N ASP A 884 -24.15 -8.45 50.87
CA ASP A 884 -25.54 -8.29 51.24
C ASP A 884 -26.41 -9.17 50.34
N SER A 885 -27.17 -10.05 51.02
CA SER A 885 -28.26 -10.93 50.57
C SER A 885 -27.94 -12.27 49.90
N GLY A 886 -28.29 -13.34 50.57
CA GLY A 886 -28.82 -14.67 50.28
C GLY A 886 -28.46 -15.44 49.00
N PRO A 887 -28.49 -16.78 48.97
CA PRO A 887 -28.05 -17.60 47.83
C PRO A 887 -28.96 -17.36 46.60
N ALA A 888 -28.54 -16.50 45.70
CA ALA A 888 -29.22 -16.19 44.44
C ALA A 888 -28.62 -17.01 43.30
N ALA A 889 -29.50 -17.54 42.45
CA ALA A 889 -29.16 -18.27 41.21
C ALA A 889 -28.12 -17.53 40.38
N VAL A 890 -27.16 -18.26 39.82
CA VAL A 890 -25.97 -17.74 39.05
C VAL A 890 -26.34 -16.85 37.85
N PHE A 891 -27.59 -16.86 37.39
CA PHE A 891 -28.12 -15.99 36.31
C PHE A 891 -29.51 -15.44 36.64
N PRO A 892 -29.66 -14.49 37.54
CA PRO A 892 -30.98 -13.96 37.86
C PRO A 892 -31.59 -13.08 36.74
N SER A 893 -30.78 -12.67 35.78
CA SER A 893 -31.16 -11.73 34.72
C SER A 893 -31.55 -12.38 33.39
N LEU A 894 -31.22 -13.67 33.16
CA LEU A 894 -31.54 -14.35 31.90
C LEU A 894 -32.98 -14.86 31.93
N SER A 895 -33.73 -14.62 30.85
CA SER A 895 -35.03 -15.24 30.62
C SER A 895 -34.92 -16.76 30.44
N PRO A 896 -36.01 -17.55 30.64
CA PRO A 896 -35.95 -19.00 30.39
C PRO A 896 -35.42 -19.36 29.02
N ARG A 897 -35.74 -18.58 27.98
CA ARG A 897 -35.29 -18.78 26.61
C ARG A 897 -33.82 -18.43 26.40
N GLU A 898 -33.32 -17.40 27.07
CA GLU A 898 -31.92 -17.02 27.05
C GLU A 898 -31.06 -18.04 27.78
N ARG A 899 -31.54 -18.65 28.86
CA ARG A 899 -30.86 -19.76 29.55
C ARG A 899 -30.77 -21.02 28.70
N GLU A 900 -31.83 -21.35 27.95
CA GLU A 900 -31.86 -22.49 27.05
C GLU A 900 -30.85 -22.32 25.91
N ILE A 901 -30.74 -21.11 25.33
CA ILE A 901 -29.72 -20.81 24.30
C ILE A 901 -28.30 -20.87 24.89
N ALA A 902 -28.09 -20.35 26.11
CA ALA A 902 -26.78 -20.41 26.77
C ALA A 902 -26.33 -21.88 27.05
N ALA A 903 -27.27 -22.76 27.45
CA ALA A 903 -27.00 -24.17 27.65
C ALA A 903 -26.61 -24.88 26.31
N LEU A 904 -27.31 -24.60 25.23
CA LEU A 904 -27.01 -25.17 23.93
C LEU A 904 -25.67 -24.68 23.38
N ILE A 905 -25.23 -23.49 23.76
CA ILE A 905 -23.88 -23.00 23.44
C ILE A 905 -22.82 -23.74 24.23
N ALA A 906 -23.07 -24.05 25.49
CA ALA A 906 -22.17 -24.90 26.28
C ALA A 906 -22.06 -26.33 25.73
N GLU A 907 -23.13 -26.83 25.07
CA GLU A 907 -23.14 -28.09 24.33
C GLU A 907 -22.39 -28.00 22.99
N GLY A 908 -21.87 -26.83 22.61
CA GLY A 908 -21.08 -26.62 21.37
C GLY A 908 -21.89 -26.43 20.09
N LEU A 909 -23.24 -26.30 20.15
CA LEU A 909 -24.08 -26.14 18.97
C LEU A 909 -23.82 -24.80 18.27
N THR A 910 -23.85 -24.79 16.92
CA THR A 910 -23.74 -23.55 16.13
C THR A 910 -25.04 -22.73 16.15
N THR A 911 -24.98 -21.46 15.75
CA THR A 911 -26.21 -20.61 15.67
C THR A 911 -27.30 -21.20 14.76
N PRO A 912 -26.99 -21.77 13.59
CA PRO A 912 -27.96 -22.50 12.78
C PRO A 912 -28.56 -23.73 13.48
N ASP A 913 -27.74 -24.50 14.20
CA ASP A 913 -28.21 -25.70 14.89
C ASP A 913 -29.12 -25.35 16.07
N ILE A 914 -28.77 -24.32 16.82
CA ILE A 914 -29.62 -23.76 17.90
C ILE A 914 -30.95 -23.25 17.31
N ALA A 915 -30.88 -22.56 16.17
CA ALA A 915 -32.09 -22.07 15.49
C ALA A 915 -32.98 -23.23 15.05
N ALA A 916 -32.41 -24.27 14.44
CA ALA A 916 -33.16 -25.48 14.04
C ALA A 916 -33.73 -26.22 15.24
N ARG A 917 -32.98 -26.39 16.33
CA ARG A 917 -33.42 -27.12 17.53
C ARG A 917 -34.51 -26.38 18.32
N LEU A 918 -34.47 -25.05 18.26
CA LEU A 918 -35.42 -24.21 18.98
C LEU A 918 -36.58 -23.66 18.12
N TYR A 919 -36.64 -24.06 16.85
CA TYR A 919 -37.62 -23.59 15.84
C TYR A 919 -37.63 -22.06 15.71
N LEU A 920 -36.43 -21.45 15.69
CA LEU A 920 -36.19 -20.02 15.52
C LEU A 920 -35.45 -19.73 14.20
N SER A 921 -35.42 -18.45 13.80
CA SER A 921 -34.50 -18.03 12.75
C SER A 921 -33.08 -17.82 13.32
N PRO A 922 -32.01 -18.04 12.53
CA PRO A 922 -30.64 -17.74 12.97
C PRO A 922 -30.50 -16.29 13.48
N ARG A 923 -31.13 -15.34 12.83
CA ARG A 923 -31.16 -13.92 13.23
C ARG A 923 -31.81 -13.68 14.58
N THR A 924 -32.82 -14.50 14.93
CA THR A 924 -33.49 -14.45 16.26
C THR A 924 -32.52 -14.95 17.32
N VAL A 925 -31.77 -16.02 17.05
CA VAL A 925 -30.75 -16.56 17.97
C VAL A 925 -29.63 -15.54 18.20
N GLU A 926 -29.15 -14.86 17.16
CA GLU A 926 -28.16 -13.78 17.27
C GLU A 926 -28.66 -12.61 18.13
N SER A 927 -29.94 -12.23 17.96
CA SER A 927 -30.56 -11.20 18.81
C SER A 927 -30.63 -11.60 20.28
N HIS A 928 -30.87 -12.87 20.56
CA HIS A 928 -30.81 -13.41 21.93
C HIS A 928 -29.37 -13.43 22.46
N LEU A 929 -28.41 -13.85 21.67
CA LEU A 929 -27.00 -13.85 22.03
C LEU A 929 -26.51 -12.46 22.42
N SER A 930 -26.81 -11.44 21.64
CA SER A 930 -26.46 -10.05 21.96
C SER A 930 -27.06 -9.59 23.30
N ARG A 931 -28.27 -10.05 23.63
CA ARG A 931 -28.90 -9.76 24.94
C ARG A 931 -28.25 -10.56 26.06
N ILE A 932 -27.89 -11.83 25.83
CA ILE A 932 -27.20 -12.68 26.80
C ILE A 932 -25.87 -12.08 27.14
N TYR A 933 -25.07 -11.71 26.15
CA TYR A 933 -23.74 -11.08 26.36
C TYR A 933 -23.86 -9.80 27.20
N ARG A 934 -24.78 -8.92 26.84
CA ARG A 934 -25.04 -7.70 27.63
C ARG A 934 -25.47 -7.98 29.06
N LYS A 935 -26.28 -9.03 29.32
CA LYS A 935 -26.80 -9.38 30.67
C LYS A 935 -25.79 -10.14 31.50
N THR A 936 -24.92 -10.92 30.87
CA THR A 936 -23.90 -11.74 31.55
C THR A 936 -22.55 -11.06 31.66
N GLY A 937 -22.34 -9.95 30.92
CA GLY A 937 -21.08 -9.22 30.90
C GLY A 937 -19.97 -9.94 30.12
N VAL A 938 -20.29 -11.03 29.40
CA VAL A 938 -19.31 -11.73 28.56
C VAL A 938 -19.40 -11.21 27.12
N THR A 939 -18.22 -11.19 26.43
CA THR A 939 -18.09 -10.59 25.12
C THR A 939 -17.95 -11.62 24.00
N SER A 940 -17.81 -12.92 24.34
CA SER A 940 -17.64 -13.97 23.33
C SER A 940 -18.44 -15.24 23.65
N ARG A 941 -18.72 -16.01 22.59
CA ARG A 941 -19.41 -17.30 22.66
C ARG A 941 -18.64 -18.30 23.52
N ALA A 942 -17.32 -18.35 23.41
CA ALA A 942 -16.46 -19.20 24.21
C ALA A 942 -16.51 -18.84 25.70
N ALA A 943 -16.49 -17.54 26.02
CA ALA A 943 -16.62 -17.05 27.39
C ALA A 943 -18.01 -17.40 27.98
N LEU A 944 -19.08 -17.36 27.19
CA LEU A 944 -20.40 -17.76 27.60
C LEU A 944 -20.51 -19.29 27.87
N ALA A 945 -19.88 -20.11 26.99
CA ALA A 945 -19.82 -21.56 27.18
C ALA A 945 -19.08 -21.94 28.49
N VAL A 946 -17.92 -21.32 28.73
CA VAL A 946 -17.13 -21.51 29.97
C VAL A 946 -17.92 -21.08 31.21
N LEU A 947 -18.66 -19.97 31.14
CA LEU A 947 -19.47 -19.45 32.22
C LEU A 947 -20.64 -20.40 32.54
N GLN A 948 -21.28 -20.96 31.51
CA GLN A 948 -22.38 -21.91 31.66
C GLN A 948 -21.91 -23.26 32.27
N ILE A 949 -20.80 -23.80 31.77
CA ILE A 949 -20.19 -25.05 32.27
C ILE A 949 -19.82 -24.88 33.76
N ARG A 950 -19.26 -23.73 34.14
CA ARG A 950 -18.97 -23.44 35.55
C ARG A 950 -20.23 -23.38 36.41
N SER A 951 -21.32 -22.84 35.91
CA SER A 951 -22.58 -22.79 36.68
C SER A 951 -23.14 -24.20 36.95
N GLU A 952 -22.90 -25.14 36.04
CA GLU A 952 -23.35 -26.53 36.15
C GLU A 952 -22.46 -27.36 37.09
N LEU A 953 -21.13 -27.10 37.11
CA LEU A 953 -20.17 -27.78 37.99
C LEU A 953 -20.22 -27.25 39.42
N GLY A 954 -20.55 -25.98 39.65
CA GLY A 954 -20.68 -25.35 40.96
C GLY A 954 -21.96 -25.79 41.74
N GLY A 955 -22.94 -26.44 41.07
CA GLY A 955 -24.17 -26.94 41.68
C GLY A 955 -24.10 -28.37 42.27
N ARG A 956 -22.97 -29.05 42.16
CA ARG A 956 -22.75 -30.37 42.79
C ARG A 956 -21.84 -30.26 43.99
N GLU A 957 -22.38 -29.87 45.15
CA GLU A 957 -21.73 -30.14 46.42
C GLU A 957 -21.71 -31.67 46.68
N PRO A 958 -20.57 -32.28 47.08
CA PRO A 958 -20.58 -33.65 47.61
C PRO A 958 -21.28 -33.62 48.96
N GLY A 959 -22.36 -34.35 49.07
CA GLY A 959 -23.09 -34.54 50.32
C GLY A 959 -22.19 -35.14 51.41
N PRO A 960 -22.39 -34.83 52.71
CA PRO A 960 -21.51 -35.25 53.80
C PRO A 960 -21.46 -36.78 53.92
N GLY A 961 -20.29 -37.34 53.74
CA GLY A 961 -20.00 -38.76 53.90
C GLY A 961 -20.33 -39.24 55.29
N ARG A 962 -21.25 -40.19 55.37
CA ARG A 962 -21.52 -41.00 56.58
C ARG A 962 -20.29 -41.74 57.00
N ALA A 963 -19.77 -41.45 58.19
CA ALA A 963 -18.71 -42.22 58.78
C ALA A 963 -19.13 -43.69 59.00
N PRO A 964 -18.25 -44.69 58.77
CA PRO A 964 -18.58 -46.08 59.07
C PRO A 964 -18.47 -46.34 60.56
N ASN A 965 -19.55 -46.93 61.17
CA ASN A 965 -19.61 -47.48 62.52
C ASN A 965 -18.54 -48.60 62.68
N ALA A 966 -17.75 -48.52 63.71
CA ALA A 966 -16.86 -49.58 64.14
C ALA A 966 -17.65 -50.75 64.77
N PRO A 967 -17.23 -51.99 64.51
CA PRO A 967 -17.88 -53.17 65.09
C PRO A 967 -17.41 -53.37 66.58
N ARG A 968 -18.34 -53.86 67.39
CA ARG A 968 -18.01 -54.55 68.62
C ARG A 968 -17.45 -55.95 68.35
#